data_2bd5da9ed40520c17ddb7a05199e2530
#
_entry.id   2bd5da9ed40520c17ddb7a05199e2530
#
_cell.length_a   1.000
_cell.length_b   1.000
_cell.length_c   1.000
_cell.angle_alpha   90.00
_cell.angle_beta   90.00
_cell.angle_gamma   90.00
#
_symmetry.space_group_name_H-M   'P 1'
#
loop_
_entity.id
_entity.type
_entity.pdbx_description
1 polymer ?
#
loop_
_entity_poly.entity_id
_entity_poly.type
_entity_poly.pdbx_seq_one_letter_code
_entity_poly.pdbx_strand_id
1 'polypeptide(L)'
;MQPKMCSKCKKNIAVVFITKVENGVTMNEGYCLKCARSLGIPQIDQAVKQMGISDEDLDMLSDEMSSMFGQKDDSDSSDDDEIDSQTATFPLLNQLFGGSNTPAPQPRPSRKEEGEPKEKKKSKRHKFLDSYCMDLTGRAREGKLDKVIGRDVETERVIQILNRRQKNNPCLIGEPGVGKTAIAEGLAQRIAAGDVPYKLRDKEVFLLDLTALVAGTQFRGQFESRMKSLIGEIKECGNIILVIDEVHNLVGAGDAEGSMNAANILKPALSRGEIQVIGATTFAEYRKYIEKDAALERRFQPVTVAEPTIAEASLIMQGIAKSYAEFHRVEISPEIAHQCVVLSERYITDRFLPDKAIDLLDEACSDVNLQCKEISQLAELKKERDDYELELRMLNENTENQDYERLALIRSKLMQLAAKIEELEKHPKPAVTMENLARIIELWTKIPASKIKAQEYEQIKGLSDRLKTHIVGQDEAVDAVSRAIRRNRVGISPKKRPVSFIFVGPTGVGKTELVKQLASDLFDNVDSLIRLDMSEYMEKHTVSKLIGSPPGYVGYDEAGQLTEKIRRRPYSVVLFDEIEKAHPDVLNVLLQVLDDGRITDAQGRVVNFENTIIVMTSNAGSEGSVGGMGFGRSDGDKVKEKTMKALQGFLRPEFLNRVDEIITFNHLTEENFLGIADIMLKELQDSLSTRGLNLFWDDDLRRLLVKKAYSVTYGARNLRRTIQKELEDPISEAIIDSFEHPISAIRIRVEGETVKLDIT
;
A
#
# COMPACT_ATOMS: atom_id res chain seq x y z
N MET A 1 -21.72 24.59 -34.78
CA MET A 1 -22.94 25.42 -35.08
C MET A 1 -22.83 26.74 -34.35
N GLN A 2 -22.87 27.86 -35.04
CA GLN A 2 -22.84 29.18 -34.37
C GLN A 2 -24.11 29.35 -33.52
N PRO A 3 -24.02 29.77 -32.25
CA PRO A 3 -25.17 30.00 -31.42
C PRO A 3 -26.05 31.12 -31.98
N LYS A 4 -27.37 30.86 -32.09
CA LYS A 4 -28.32 31.85 -32.57
C LYS A 4 -28.51 32.94 -31.49
N MET A 5 -28.37 34.20 -31.88
CA MET A 5 -28.60 35.32 -31.00
C MET A 5 -30.09 35.61 -30.81
N CYS A 6 -30.46 36.16 -29.66
CA CYS A 6 -31.84 36.51 -29.31
C CYS A 6 -32.48 37.42 -30.37
N SER A 7 -33.63 37.05 -30.91
CA SER A 7 -34.34 37.79 -31.93
C SER A 7 -34.79 39.20 -31.48
N LYS A 8 -35.02 39.39 -30.14
CA LYS A 8 -35.47 40.65 -29.58
C LYS A 8 -34.35 41.60 -29.20
N CYS A 9 -33.37 41.17 -28.38
CA CYS A 9 -32.30 42.04 -27.89
C CYS A 9 -31.02 42.00 -28.73
N LYS A 10 -30.79 40.94 -29.50
CA LYS A 10 -29.61 40.71 -30.35
C LYS A 10 -28.26 40.79 -29.58
N LYS A 11 -28.31 40.81 -28.25
CA LYS A 11 -27.12 40.88 -27.37
C LYS A 11 -26.76 39.52 -26.75
N ASN A 12 -27.77 38.74 -26.36
CA ASN A 12 -27.60 37.49 -25.62
C ASN A 12 -27.98 36.31 -26.51
N ILE A 13 -27.47 35.13 -26.16
CA ILE A 13 -27.73 33.87 -26.89
C ILE A 13 -29.18 33.46 -26.69
N ALA A 14 -29.82 32.95 -27.75
CA ALA A 14 -31.19 32.45 -27.71
C ALA A 14 -31.22 31.05 -27.01
N VAL A 15 -32.01 30.95 -25.96
CA VAL A 15 -32.17 29.72 -25.15
C VAL A 15 -33.56 29.14 -25.29
N VAL A 16 -34.56 29.98 -25.56
CA VAL A 16 -35.97 29.59 -25.75
C VAL A 16 -36.36 29.79 -27.19
N PHE A 17 -36.81 28.74 -27.86
CA PHE A 17 -37.26 28.82 -29.26
C PHE A 17 -38.77 28.69 -29.32
N ILE A 18 -39.42 29.64 -29.98
CA ILE A 18 -40.88 29.70 -30.13
C ILE A 18 -41.19 29.59 -31.63
N THR A 19 -42.08 28.68 -31.93
CA THR A 19 -42.59 28.53 -33.30
C THR A 19 -43.85 29.34 -33.45
N LYS A 20 -43.80 30.41 -34.28
CA LYS A 20 -44.98 31.21 -34.67
C LYS A 20 -45.40 30.87 -36.07
N VAL A 21 -46.68 30.79 -36.28
CA VAL A 21 -47.28 30.64 -37.61
C VAL A 21 -47.96 31.95 -38.00
N GLU A 22 -47.32 32.72 -38.90
CA GLU A 22 -47.89 33.94 -39.46
C GLU A 22 -48.08 33.77 -40.97
N ASN A 23 -49.28 34.01 -41.47
CA ASN A 23 -49.65 33.90 -42.88
C ASN A 23 -49.32 32.50 -43.52
N GLY A 24 -49.45 31.41 -42.75
CA GLY A 24 -49.20 30.04 -43.27
C GLY A 24 -47.73 29.63 -43.37
N VAL A 25 -46.80 30.48 -42.93
CA VAL A 25 -45.36 30.16 -42.86
C VAL A 25 -44.94 30.00 -41.40
N THR A 26 -44.32 28.87 -41.09
CA THR A 26 -43.81 28.56 -39.78
C THR A 26 -42.43 29.18 -39.61
N MET A 27 -42.31 30.14 -38.66
CA MET A 27 -41.04 30.80 -38.33
C MET A 27 -40.64 30.44 -36.91
N ASN A 28 -39.39 30.00 -36.74
CA ASN A 28 -38.81 29.69 -35.42
C ASN A 28 -37.97 30.89 -34.95
N GLU A 29 -38.45 31.59 -33.93
CA GLU A 29 -37.75 32.69 -33.28
C GLU A 29 -37.13 32.26 -31.97
N GLY A 30 -35.84 32.61 -31.75
CA GLY A 30 -35.11 32.30 -30.52
C GLY A 30 -35.00 33.52 -29.61
N TYR A 31 -35.27 33.34 -28.29
CA TYR A 31 -35.20 34.42 -27.30
C TYR A 31 -34.30 34.04 -26.14
N CYS A 32 -33.54 35.01 -25.56
CA CYS A 32 -32.85 34.77 -24.29
C CYS A 32 -33.86 34.76 -23.14
N LEU A 33 -33.50 34.19 -21.98
CA LEU A 33 -34.39 34.02 -20.83
C LEU A 33 -35.07 35.32 -20.37
N LYS A 34 -34.33 36.43 -20.34
CA LYS A 34 -34.87 37.75 -19.98
C LYS A 34 -35.89 38.23 -20.99
N CYS A 35 -35.61 38.11 -22.30
CA CYS A 35 -36.56 38.54 -23.33
C CYS A 35 -37.78 37.61 -23.42
N ALA A 36 -37.61 36.33 -23.20
CA ALA A 36 -38.70 35.37 -23.17
C ALA A 36 -39.66 35.64 -21.99
N ARG A 37 -39.14 36.03 -20.79
CA ARG A 37 -39.98 36.47 -19.64
C ARG A 37 -40.69 37.77 -19.95
N SER A 38 -40.04 38.75 -20.56
CA SER A 38 -40.65 40.02 -20.96
C SER A 38 -41.74 39.92 -22.03
N LEU A 39 -41.81 38.77 -22.70
CA LEU A 39 -42.90 38.42 -23.63
C LEU A 39 -44.11 37.76 -22.95
N GLY A 40 -44.06 37.58 -21.62
CA GLY A 40 -45.20 37.08 -20.81
C GLY A 40 -45.54 35.62 -21.09
N ILE A 41 -44.56 34.75 -21.38
CA ILE A 41 -44.80 33.35 -21.61
C ILE A 41 -45.09 32.68 -20.29
N PRO A 42 -46.34 32.16 -20.05
CA PRO A 42 -46.76 31.69 -18.72
C PRO A 42 -45.93 30.59 -18.13
N GLN A 43 -45.41 29.70 -18.97
CA GLN A 43 -44.57 28.55 -18.55
C GLN A 43 -43.21 28.97 -18.04
N ILE A 44 -42.63 30.04 -18.58
CA ILE A 44 -41.33 30.58 -18.16
C ILE A 44 -41.48 31.38 -16.87
N ASP A 45 -42.56 32.13 -16.75
CA ASP A 45 -42.86 32.93 -15.55
C ASP A 45 -43.13 32.01 -14.33
N GLN A 46 -43.80 30.87 -14.54
CA GLN A 46 -44.02 29.87 -13.51
C GLN A 46 -42.69 29.16 -13.11
N ALA A 47 -41.87 28.80 -14.07
CA ALA A 47 -40.59 28.12 -13.80
C ALA A 47 -39.63 29.04 -13.03
N VAL A 48 -39.52 30.32 -13.40
CA VAL A 48 -38.67 31.30 -12.70
C VAL A 48 -39.15 31.56 -11.28
N LYS A 49 -40.50 31.66 -11.07
CA LYS A 49 -41.10 31.82 -9.74
C LYS A 49 -40.93 30.59 -8.85
N GLN A 50 -41.01 29.37 -9.39
CA GLN A 50 -40.79 28.15 -8.63
C GLN A 50 -39.32 27.97 -8.22
N MET A 51 -38.37 28.45 -8.98
CA MET A 51 -36.94 28.38 -8.67
C MET A 51 -36.46 29.53 -7.77
N GLY A 52 -37.26 30.54 -7.48
CA GLY A 52 -36.91 31.66 -6.61
C GLY A 52 -35.78 32.55 -7.19
N ILE A 53 -35.62 32.57 -8.51
CA ILE A 53 -34.55 33.32 -9.21
C ILE A 53 -34.98 34.79 -9.34
N SER A 54 -34.12 35.70 -8.84
CA SER A 54 -34.32 37.14 -8.96
C SER A 54 -34.00 37.67 -10.38
N ASP A 55 -34.42 38.91 -10.69
CA ASP A 55 -34.10 39.53 -11.98
C ASP A 55 -32.59 39.78 -12.14
N GLU A 56 -31.88 40.01 -11.03
CA GLU A 56 -30.42 40.17 -11.00
C GLU A 56 -29.72 38.86 -11.27
N ASP A 57 -30.22 37.74 -10.78
CA ASP A 57 -29.65 36.38 -11.05
C ASP A 57 -29.85 35.96 -12.52
N LEU A 58 -30.97 36.39 -13.16
CA LEU A 58 -31.21 36.16 -14.58
C LEU A 58 -30.28 36.97 -15.46
N ASP A 59 -29.83 38.14 -15.05
CA ASP A 59 -28.83 38.93 -15.73
C ASP A 59 -27.45 38.29 -15.62
N MET A 60 -27.05 37.83 -14.43
CA MET A 60 -25.81 37.11 -14.24
C MET A 60 -25.74 35.80 -15.05
N LEU A 61 -26.79 35.01 -15.06
CA LEU A 61 -26.89 33.79 -15.87
C LEU A 61 -26.80 34.05 -17.36
N SER A 62 -27.41 35.15 -17.83
CA SER A 62 -27.37 35.58 -19.23
C SER A 62 -25.98 36.05 -19.68
N ASP A 63 -25.27 36.74 -18.79
CA ASP A 63 -23.90 37.25 -19.04
C ASP A 63 -22.88 36.11 -18.95
N GLU A 64 -23.03 35.17 -18.03
CA GLU A 64 -22.20 33.95 -17.97
C GLU A 64 -22.35 33.08 -19.22
N MET A 65 -23.58 32.88 -19.71
CA MET A 65 -23.81 32.15 -20.96
C MET A 65 -23.22 32.85 -22.17
N SER A 66 -23.26 34.20 -22.20
CA SER A 66 -22.67 34.99 -23.30
C SER A 66 -21.13 34.94 -23.27
N SER A 67 -20.51 34.91 -22.09
CA SER A 67 -19.05 34.82 -21.93
C SER A 67 -18.52 33.42 -22.30
N MET A 68 -19.29 32.34 -22.03
CA MET A 68 -18.92 30.99 -22.41
C MET A 68 -18.85 30.73 -23.92
N PHE A 69 -19.66 31.46 -24.69
CA PHE A 69 -19.75 31.27 -26.15
C PHE A 69 -19.14 32.41 -26.98
N GLY A 70 -18.57 33.44 -26.33
CA GLY A 70 -18.12 34.69 -26.97
C GLY A 70 -16.62 34.79 -27.27
N GLN A 71 -15.77 33.79 -26.96
CA GLN A 71 -14.34 33.84 -27.31
C GLN A 71 -14.00 32.82 -28.39
N LYS A 72 -13.95 33.29 -29.63
CA LYS A 72 -13.08 32.78 -30.68
C LYS A 72 -12.55 33.97 -31.43
N ASP A 73 -11.32 34.36 -31.11
CA ASP A 73 -10.47 35.13 -32.00
C ASP A 73 -9.33 34.25 -32.50
N ASP A 74 -9.13 34.34 -33.78
CA ASP A 74 -8.14 33.87 -34.70
C ASP A 74 -6.80 33.35 -34.17
N SER A 75 -6.49 32.09 -34.49
CA SER A 75 -5.18 31.70 -35.04
C SER A 75 -5.29 30.30 -35.68
N ASP A 76 -4.95 30.28 -36.95
CA ASP A 76 -4.76 29.19 -37.88
C ASP A 76 -3.86 28.09 -37.33
N SER A 77 -4.31 26.82 -37.40
CA SER A 77 -3.51 25.68 -37.88
C SER A 77 -4.34 24.39 -37.86
N SER A 78 -4.32 23.74 -38.99
CA SER A 78 -4.83 22.42 -39.35
C SER A 78 -4.37 21.30 -38.40
N ASP A 79 -5.30 20.45 -37.95
CA ASP A 79 -5.17 18.98 -38.02
C ASP A 79 -6.51 18.33 -37.66
N ASP A 80 -6.94 17.44 -38.53
CA ASP A 80 -8.12 16.58 -38.39
C ASP A 80 -7.90 15.57 -37.26
N ASP A 81 -8.82 15.54 -36.26
CA ASP A 81 -9.12 14.36 -35.48
C ASP A 81 -10.59 14.39 -35.02
N GLU A 82 -11.27 13.29 -35.27
CA GLU A 82 -12.66 13.01 -34.98
C GLU A 82 -12.96 13.18 -33.47
N ILE A 83 -13.80 14.15 -33.13
CA ILE A 83 -14.34 14.31 -31.78
C ILE A 83 -15.76 13.75 -31.74
N ASP A 84 -15.84 12.63 -31.06
CA ASP A 84 -17.05 11.95 -30.62
C ASP A 84 -17.99 12.91 -29.88
N SER A 85 -19.23 12.98 -30.36
CA SER A 85 -20.28 13.90 -29.87
C SER A 85 -20.86 13.40 -28.54
N GLN A 86 -20.27 13.77 -27.43
CA GLN A 86 -20.96 13.71 -26.13
C GLN A 86 -21.65 15.04 -25.84
N THR A 87 -22.96 15.03 -25.92
CA THR A 87 -23.89 16.09 -25.52
C THR A 87 -23.68 16.42 -24.04
N ALA A 88 -23.14 17.60 -23.74
CA ALA A 88 -23.09 18.15 -22.38
C ALA A 88 -24.52 18.40 -21.88
N THR A 89 -25.04 17.52 -21.06
CA THR A 89 -26.33 17.66 -20.37
C THR A 89 -26.11 18.50 -19.13
N PHE A 90 -26.64 19.72 -19.13
CA PHE A 90 -26.69 20.60 -17.97
C PHE A 90 -27.76 20.05 -16.97
N PRO A 91 -27.41 19.77 -15.72
CA PRO A 91 -28.35 19.22 -14.73
C PRO A 91 -29.56 20.13 -14.49
N LEU A 92 -29.38 21.45 -14.63
CA LEU A 92 -30.43 22.45 -14.45
C LEU A 92 -31.45 22.47 -15.60
N LEU A 93 -31.01 22.17 -16.82
CA LEU A 93 -31.89 22.11 -18.01
C LEU A 93 -32.74 20.84 -18.02
N ASN A 94 -32.23 19.74 -17.49
CA ASN A 94 -33.02 18.49 -17.37
C ASN A 94 -34.18 18.62 -16.34
N GLN A 95 -34.01 19.47 -15.32
CA GLN A 95 -35.08 19.82 -14.38
C GLN A 95 -36.14 20.72 -14.98
N LEU A 96 -35.80 21.52 -16.01
CA LEU A 96 -36.70 22.45 -16.67
C LEU A 96 -37.57 21.80 -17.78
N PHE A 97 -37.05 20.72 -18.43
CA PHE A 97 -37.71 20.13 -19.62
C PHE A 97 -38.02 18.65 -19.54
N GLY A 98 -37.64 17.99 -18.43
CA GLY A 98 -37.97 16.58 -18.17
C GLY A 98 -39.40 16.44 -17.62
N GLY A 99 -40.36 16.32 -18.50
CA GLY A 99 -41.74 16.06 -18.11
C GLY A 99 -41.93 14.67 -17.50
N SER A 100 -42.26 14.57 -16.22
CA SER A 100 -42.96 13.43 -15.64
C SER A 100 -44.22 13.93 -14.92
N ASN A 101 -45.37 13.51 -15.45
CA ASN A 101 -46.69 13.71 -14.87
C ASN A 101 -46.82 12.98 -13.53
N THR A 102 -46.86 13.73 -12.45
CA THR A 102 -47.56 13.31 -11.21
C THR A 102 -48.19 14.52 -10.55
N PRO A 103 -49.45 14.44 -10.16
CA PRO A 103 -50.22 15.60 -9.64
C PRO A 103 -49.86 15.86 -8.16
N ALA A 104 -49.60 17.12 -7.87
CA ALA A 104 -49.35 17.62 -6.51
C ALA A 104 -50.65 17.64 -5.66
N PRO A 105 -50.58 17.30 -4.36
CA PRO A 105 -51.71 17.46 -3.45
C PRO A 105 -51.83 18.92 -2.99
N GLN A 106 -53.09 19.39 -2.96
CA GLN A 106 -53.48 20.71 -2.54
C GLN A 106 -53.36 20.90 -1.00
N PRO A 107 -53.02 22.08 -0.49
CA PRO A 107 -52.95 22.36 0.94
C PRO A 107 -54.33 22.64 1.55
N ARG A 108 -54.67 21.96 2.66
CA ARG A 108 -55.82 22.25 3.53
C ARG A 108 -55.44 23.28 4.61
N PRO A 109 -56.38 24.15 5.06
CA PRO A 109 -56.08 25.26 5.92
C PRO A 109 -55.87 24.86 7.39
N SER A 110 -54.84 25.46 7.99
CA SER A 110 -54.43 25.26 9.37
C SER A 110 -55.36 25.94 10.37
N ARG A 111 -55.78 25.18 11.38
CA ARG A 111 -56.45 25.65 12.61
C ARG A 111 -55.38 26.15 13.59
N LYS A 112 -55.54 27.33 14.09
CA LYS A 112 -54.71 27.93 15.15
C LYS A 112 -54.99 27.23 16.47
N GLU A 113 -53.93 26.77 17.15
CA GLU A 113 -53.91 26.59 18.60
C GLU A 113 -52.69 27.31 19.16
N GLU A 114 -52.94 28.21 20.10
CA GLU A 114 -51.94 28.94 20.87
C GLU A 114 -51.32 28.01 21.93
N GLY A 115 -50.01 28.00 22.04
CA GLY A 115 -49.30 27.29 23.09
C GLY A 115 -47.80 27.57 23.03
N GLU A 116 -47.36 28.41 23.95
CA GLU A 116 -46.00 28.68 24.50
C GLU A 116 -44.74 28.49 23.69
N PRO A 117 -43.79 29.43 23.74
CA PRO A 117 -42.56 29.40 22.92
C PRO A 117 -41.47 28.51 23.53
N LYS A 118 -41.30 27.31 23.00
CA LYS A 118 -40.04 26.59 23.13
C LYS A 118 -39.08 27.10 22.05
N GLU A 119 -38.08 27.85 22.45
CA GLU A 119 -36.95 28.22 21.62
C GLU A 119 -36.28 26.98 21.05
N LYS A 120 -36.67 26.57 19.86
CA LYS A 120 -35.84 25.70 19.00
C LYS A 120 -34.78 26.60 18.37
N LYS A 121 -33.52 26.54 18.85
CA LYS A 121 -32.37 27.04 18.15
C LYS A 121 -32.42 26.48 16.71
N LYS A 122 -32.77 27.34 15.73
CA LYS A 122 -32.63 27.03 14.30
C LYS A 122 -31.14 26.77 14.04
N SER A 123 -30.77 25.53 13.77
CA SER A 123 -29.45 25.21 13.24
C SER A 123 -29.24 26.06 11.98
N LYS A 124 -28.30 26.98 12.02
CA LYS A 124 -27.86 27.67 10.82
C LYS A 124 -27.36 26.58 9.87
N ARG A 125 -28.01 26.39 8.72
CA ARG A 125 -27.50 25.50 7.68
C ARG A 125 -26.19 26.08 7.14
N HIS A 126 -25.10 25.33 7.27
CA HIS A 126 -23.76 25.66 6.77
C HIS A 126 -23.67 25.20 5.32
N LYS A 127 -23.90 26.12 4.36
CA LYS A 127 -24.01 25.76 2.93
C LYS A 127 -22.71 25.20 2.35
N PHE A 128 -21.57 25.83 2.60
CA PHE A 128 -20.27 25.44 2.05
C PHE A 128 -19.58 24.41 2.97
N LEU A 129 -19.71 24.53 4.27
CA LEU A 129 -19.19 23.54 5.23
C LEU A 129 -19.85 22.19 5.03
N ASP A 130 -21.17 22.12 4.91
CA ASP A 130 -21.90 20.86 4.67
C ASP A 130 -21.56 20.23 3.31
N SER A 131 -21.12 21.04 2.33
CA SER A 131 -20.78 20.54 0.97
C SER A 131 -19.35 20.05 0.85
N TYR A 132 -18.40 20.64 1.59
CA TYR A 132 -16.95 20.40 1.41
C TYR A 132 -16.25 19.95 2.69
N CYS A 133 -16.95 19.84 3.82
CA CYS A 133 -16.35 19.43 5.08
C CYS A 133 -17.20 18.37 5.78
N MET A 134 -16.53 17.53 6.54
CA MET A 134 -17.17 16.55 7.42
C MET A 134 -17.26 17.10 8.85
N ASP A 135 -18.44 17.17 9.43
CA ASP A 135 -18.63 17.59 10.83
C ASP A 135 -18.19 16.47 11.80
N LEU A 136 -16.98 16.58 12.35
CA LEU A 136 -16.47 15.62 13.34
C LEU A 136 -17.18 15.76 14.68
N THR A 137 -17.50 16.96 15.11
CA THR A 137 -18.19 17.20 16.41
C THR A 137 -19.62 16.68 16.39
N GLY A 138 -20.33 16.86 15.27
CA GLY A 138 -21.65 16.28 15.05
C GLY A 138 -21.63 14.75 15.11
N ARG A 139 -20.69 14.14 14.38
CA ARG A 139 -20.48 12.68 14.42
C ARG A 139 -20.09 12.15 15.79
N ALA A 140 -19.27 12.91 16.56
CA ALA A 140 -18.93 12.55 17.93
C ALA A 140 -20.18 12.55 18.83
N ARG A 141 -21.08 13.54 18.70
CA ARG A 141 -22.33 13.60 19.44
C ARG A 141 -23.29 12.47 19.08
N GLU A 142 -23.27 12.02 17.83
CA GLU A 142 -24.04 10.87 17.33
C GLU A 142 -23.42 9.51 17.70
N GLY A 143 -22.22 9.48 18.29
CA GLY A 143 -21.52 8.24 18.62
C GLY A 143 -20.99 7.49 17.39
N LYS A 144 -20.80 8.16 16.25
CA LYS A 144 -20.34 7.58 14.98
C LYS A 144 -18.82 7.59 14.78
N LEU A 145 -18.07 8.11 15.76
CA LEU A 145 -16.61 8.10 15.73
C LEU A 145 -16.09 7.00 16.66
N ASP A 146 -15.07 6.29 16.20
CA ASP A 146 -14.37 5.31 17.02
C ASP A 146 -13.66 5.99 18.18
N LYS A 147 -13.60 5.31 19.32
CA LYS A 147 -12.95 5.86 20.51
C LYS A 147 -11.44 6.00 20.26
N VAL A 148 -10.93 7.20 20.38
CA VAL A 148 -9.49 7.49 20.26
C VAL A 148 -8.77 7.07 21.55
N ILE A 149 -7.73 6.27 21.41
CA ILE A 149 -6.96 5.68 22.50
C ILE A 149 -5.47 5.98 22.29
N GLY A 150 -4.74 6.29 23.39
CA GLY A 150 -3.29 6.42 23.37
C GLY A 150 -2.75 7.69 22.72
N ARG A 151 -3.58 8.71 22.49
CA ARG A 151 -3.20 10.02 21.93
C ARG A 151 -3.55 11.20 22.84
N ASP A 152 -3.63 10.94 24.13
CA ASP A 152 -4.05 11.96 25.11
C ASP A 152 -3.05 13.11 25.22
N VAL A 153 -1.75 12.83 25.21
CA VAL A 153 -0.67 13.83 25.33
C VAL A 153 -0.68 14.79 24.13
N GLU A 154 -0.78 14.25 22.91
CA GLU A 154 -0.83 15.06 21.69
C GLU A 154 -2.16 15.85 21.62
N THR A 155 -3.27 15.25 21.99
CA THR A 155 -4.59 15.93 22.04
C THR A 155 -4.55 17.07 23.04
N GLU A 156 -4.01 16.87 24.23
CA GLU A 156 -3.83 17.97 25.21
C GLU A 156 -2.94 19.09 24.66
N ARG A 157 -1.87 18.72 23.96
CA ARG A 157 -0.99 19.70 23.33
C ARG A 157 -1.70 20.52 22.27
N VAL A 158 -2.55 19.88 21.45
CA VAL A 158 -3.42 20.56 20.48
C VAL A 158 -4.37 21.53 21.18
N ILE A 159 -5.03 21.10 22.26
CA ILE A 159 -5.93 21.94 23.07
C ILE A 159 -5.19 23.15 23.64
N GLN A 160 -3.97 22.95 24.18
CA GLN A 160 -3.15 24.04 24.69
C GLN A 160 -2.81 25.07 23.60
N ILE A 161 -2.45 24.61 22.40
CA ILE A 161 -2.11 25.49 21.27
C ILE A 161 -3.34 26.27 20.81
N LEU A 162 -4.47 25.61 20.61
CA LEU A 162 -5.75 26.24 20.20
C LEU A 162 -6.21 27.32 21.20
N ASN A 163 -5.88 27.17 22.47
CA ASN A 163 -6.24 28.12 23.51
C ASN A 163 -5.33 29.37 23.56
N ARG A 164 -4.21 29.39 22.84
CA ARG A 164 -3.26 30.53 22.77
C ARG A 164 -3.89 31.75 22.09
N ARG A 165 -3.34 32.92 22.39
CA ARG A 165 -3.70 34.17 21.71
C ARG A 165 -3.08 34.30 20.32
N GLN A 166 -1.86 33.79 20.15
CA GLN A 166 -1.10 33.82 18.89
C GLN A 166 -0.47 32.44 18.66
N LYS A 167 -0.15 32.12 17.40
CA LYS A 167 0.32 30.78 16.99
C LYS A 167 -0.61 29.67 17.47
N ASN A 168 -1.90 29.89 17.28
CA ASN A 168 -2.98 29.04 17.76
C ASN A 168 -3.46 28.01 16.72
N ASN A 169 -2.63 27.73 15.71
CA ASN A 169 -2.89 26.71 14.73
C ASN A 169 -1.90 25.56 14.91
N PRO A 170 -2.26 24.41 15.50
CA PRO A 170 -1.41 23.25 15.59
C PRO A 170 -1.18 22.62 14.21
N CYS A 171 0.03 22.13 13.95
CA CYS A 171 0.36 21.30 12.81
C CYS A 171 0.86 19.94 13.30
N LEU A 172 0.11 18.89 13.06
CA LEU A 172 0.44 17.52 13.41
C LEU A 172 1.46 16.99 12.40
N ILE A 173 2.64 16.64 12.87
CA ILE A 173 3.75 16.21 12.03
C ILE A 173 4.12 14.78 12.42
N GLY A 174 4.07 13.86 11.47
CA GLY A 174 4.41 12.46 11.69
C GLY A 174 4.30 11.65 10.41
N GLU A 175 4.80 10.43 10.44
CA GLU A 175 4.75 9.53 9.29
C GLU A 175 3.30 9.16 8.91
N PRO A 176 3.06 8.70 7.68
CA PRO A 176 1.73 8.21 7.29
C PRO A 176 1.28 7.05 8.19
N GLY A 177 -0.01 7.01 8.55
CA GLY A 177 -0.56 5.90 9.34
C GLY A 177 -0.30 5.93 10.85
N VAL A 178 0.41 6.96 11.39
CA VAL A 178 0.63 7.07 12.85
C VAL A 178 -0.58 7.58 13.65
N GLY A 179 -1.70 7.90 12.99
CA GLY A 179 -2.93 8.34 13.65
C GLY A 179 -3.05 9.85 13.84
N LYS A 180 -2.53 10.67 12.91
CA LYS A 180 -2.67 12.15 12.95
C LYS A 180 -4.14 12.59 12.94
N THR A 181 -4.94 12.02 12.05
CA THR A 181 -6.37 12.35 11.91
C THR A 181 -7.18 11.95 13.15
N ALA A 182 -6.81 10.84 13.81
CA ALA A 182 -7.41 10.39 15.07
C ALA A 182 -7.29 11.43 16.20
N ILE A 183 -6.21 12.24 16.23
CA ILE A 183 -6.05 13.31 17.21
C ILE A 183 -7.11 14.40 17.02
N ALA A 184 -7.48 14.72 15.78
CA ALA A 184 -8.54 15.67 15.50
C ALA A 184 -9.94 15.11 15.88
N GLU A 185 -10.15 13.81 15.66
CA GLU A 185 -11.36 13.11 16.11
C GLU A 185 -11.45 13.05 17.64
N GLY A 186 -10.33 12.77 18.32
CA GLY A 186 -10.23 12.81 19.79
C GLY A 186 -10.54 14.18 20.36
N LEU A 187 -10.06 15.24 19.70
CA LEU A 187 -10.45 16.62 20.08
C LEU A 187 -11.96 16.84 19.92
N ALA A 188 -12.55 16.40 18.81
CA ALA A 188 -14.00 16.51 18.58
C ALA A 188 -14.80 15.74 19.63
N GLN A 189 -14.37 14.55 20.04
CA GLN A 189 -14.98 13.77 21.12
C GLN A 189 -14.89 14.49 22.47
N ARG A 190 -13.74 15.07 22.83
CA ARG A 190 -13.58 15.84 24.08
C ARG A 190 -14.43 17.11 24.07
N ILE A 191 -14.56 17.80 22.93
CA ILE A 191 -15.48 18.95 22.79
C ILE A 191 -16.93 18.51 22.98
N ALA A 192 -17.34 17.40 22.33
CA ALA A 192 -18.69 16.87 22.45
C ALA A 192 -19.04 16.44 23.90
N ALA A 193 -18.05 15.89 24.61
CA ALA A 193 -18.17 15.51 26.03
C ALA A 193 -18.08 16.71 26.99
N GLY A 194 -17.64 17.90 26.51
CA GLY A 194 -17.43 19.08 27.36
C GLY A 194 -16.13 19.06 28.14
N ASP A 195 -15.23 18.10 27.88
CA ASP A 195 -13.93 17.92 28.53
C ASP A 195 -12.83 18.77 27.87
N VAL A 196 -13.10 20.05 27.74
CA VAL A 196 -12.19 21.05 27.18
C VAL A 196 -12.32 22.38 27.93
N PRO A 197 -11.28 23.27 27.86
CA PRO A 197 -11.37 24.61 28.43
C PRO A 197 -12.57 25.37 27.90
N TYR A 198 -13.14 26.28 28.74
CA TYR A 198 -14.35 27.04 28.43
C TYR A 198 -14.38 27.67 27.03
N LYS A 199 -13.21 28.19 26.57
CA LYS A 199 -13.06 28.83 25.27
C LYS A 199 -13.29 27.89 24.07
N LEU A 200 -13.17 26.57 24.26
CA LEU A 200 -13.31 25.55 23.20
C LEU A 200 -14.66 24.79 23.28
N ARG A 201 -15.46 24.99 24.34
CA ARG A 201 -16.72 24.22 24.55
C ARG A 201 -17.74 24.41 23.44
N ASP A 202 -17.82 25.62 22.89
CA ASP A 202 -18.78 25.97 21.84
C ASP A 202 -18.19 25.85 20.43
N LYS A 203 -16.94 25.32 20.32
CA LYS A 203 -16.29 25.12 19.04
C LYS A 203 -16.80 23.84 18.35
N GLU A 204 -16.78 23.89 17.04
CA GLU A 204 -17.14 22.78 16.15
C GLU A 204 -15.94 22.47 15.27
N VAL A 205 -15.62 21.18 15.12
CA VAL A 205 -14.45 20.70 14.36
C VAL A 205 -14.94 20.12 13.04
N PHE A 206 -14.45 20.67 11.94
CA PHE A 206 -14.76 20.24 10.59
C PHE A 206 -13.51 19.76 9.86
N LEU A 207 -13.57 18.58 9.26
CA LEU A 207 -12.50 18.02 8.42
C LEU A 207 -12.75 18.42 6.95
N LEU A 208 -11.81 19.11 6.34
CA LEU A 208 -11.89 19.56 4.95
C LEU A 208 -11.66 18.40 3.99
N ASP A 209 -12.60 18.19 3.07
CA ASP A 209 -12.42 17.30 1.92
C ASP A 209 -11.90 18.11 0.72
N LEU A 210 -10.57 18.02 0.51
CA LEU A 210 -9.91 18.68 -0.63
C LEU A 210 -10.39 18.14 -1.97
N THR A 211 -10.73 16.86 -2.04
CA THR A 211 -11.18 16.22 -3.28
C THR A 211 -12.54 16.76 -3.70
N ALA A 212 -13.47 16.88 -2.75
CA ALA A 212 -14.79 17.49 -3.00
C ALA A 212 -14.68 18.97 -3.42
N LEU A 213 -13.71 19.69 -2.83
CA LEU A 213 -13.50 21.11 -3.15
C LEU A 213 -12.96 21.33 -4.57
N VAL A 214 -12.12 20.40 -5.06
CA VAL A 214 -11.52 20.43 -6.41
C VAL A 214 -12.45 19.82 -7.47
N ALA A 215 -13.27 18.84 -7.09
CA ALA A 215 -14.14 18.12 -8.01
C ALA A 215 -15.01 19.06 -8.85
N GLY A 216 -14.99 18.88 -10.19
CA GLY A 216 -15.77 19.69 -11.13
C GLY A 216 -15.27 21.13 -11.34
N THR A 217 -14.09 21.50 -10.83
CA THR A 217 -13.46 22.79 -11.16
C THR A 217 -12.61 22.64 -12.42
N GLN A 218 -13.07 23.21 -13.55
CA GLN A 218 -12.29 23.24 -14.80
C GLN A 218 -11.32 24.41 -14.83
N PHE A 219 -11.57 25.47 -14.06
CA PHE A 219 -10.77 26.69 -14.03
C PHE A 219 -10.32 27.04 -12.62
N ARG A 220 -9.10 27.56 -12.51
CA ARG A 220 -8.47 28.03 -11.26
C ARG A 220 -9.38 28.95 -10.44
N GLY A 221 -10.07 29.87 -11.11
CA GLY A 221 -10.97 30.84 -10.45
C GLY A 221 -12.16 30.21 -9.71
N GLN A 222 -12.64 29.05 -10.15
CA GLN A 222 -13.76 28.35 -9.48
C GLN A 222 -13.33 27.78 -8.15
N PHE A 223 -12.18 27.12 -8.09
CA PHE A 223 -11.60 26.63 -6.83
C PHE A 223 -11.32 27.77 -5.85
N GLU A 224 -10.71 28.88 -6.35
CA GLU A 224 -10.44 30.05 -5.51
C GLU A 224 -11.72 30.66 -4.95
N SER A 225 -12.78 30.72 -5.76
CA SER A 225 -14.09 31.23 -5.33
C SER A 225 -14.72 30.32 -4.25
N ARG A 226 -14.71 28.99 -4.43
CA ARG A 226 -15.21 28.04 -3.42
C ARG A 226 -14.46 28.15 -2.10
N MET A 227 -13.11 28.21 -2.16
CA MET A 227 -12.27 28.36 -0.96
C MET A 227 -12.52 29.69 -0.26
N LYS A 228 -12.67 30.80 -1.00
CA LYS A 228 -13.02 32.11 -0.43
C LYS A 228 -14.39 32.10 0.25
N SER A 229 -15.38 31.46 -0.37
CA SER A 229 -16.72 31.32 0.20
C SER A 229 -16.73 30.47 1.48
N LEU A 230 -15.99 29.34 1.48
CA LEU A 230 -15.81 28.49 2.67
C LEU A 230 -15.16 29.27 3.83
N ILE A 231 -14.07 30.00 3.54
CA ILE A 231 -13.38 30.82 4.56
C ILE A 231 -14.31 31.96 5.04
N GLY A 232 -15.10 32.55 4.16
CA GLY A 232 -16.12 33.54 4.52
C GLY A 232 -17.12 32.97 5.53
N GLU A 233 -17.69 31.83 5.26
CA GLU A 233 -18.62 31.14 6.15
C GLU A 233 -18.01 30.79 7.51
N ILE A 234 -16.77 30.27 7.53
CA ILE A 234 -16.01 29.99 8.77
C ILE A 234 -15.84 31.24 9.62
N LYS A 235 -15.53 32.40 8.99
CA LYS A 235 -15.37 33.68 9.69
C LYS A 235 -16.67 34.18 10.28
N GLU A 236 -17.77 34.07 9.53
CA GLU A 236 -19.11 34.49 9.99
C GLU A 236 -19.60 33.64 11.18
N CYS A 237 -19.32 32.34 11.16
CA CYS A 237 -19.66 31.44 12.25
C CYS A 237 -18.80 31.71 13.50
N GLY A 238 -17.50 31.93 13.34
CA GLY A 238 -16.56 32.29 14.41
C GLY A 238 -16.25 31.18 15.43
N ASN A 239 -17.00 30.07 15.41
CA ASN A 239 -16.85 28.95 16.34
C ASN A 239 -16.24 27.69 15.69
N ILE A 240 -15.75 27.78 14.47
CA ILE A 240 -15.27 26.64 13.68
C ILE A 240 -13.78 26.47 13.81
N ILE A 241 -13.33 25.21 13.95
CA ILE A 241 -11.95 24.75 13.83
C ILE A 241 -11.88 23.87 12.58
N LEU A 242 -11.10 24.30 11.59
CA LEU A 242 -10.94 23.56 10.34
C LEU A 242 -9.76 22.60 10.45
N VAL A 243 -9.97 21.32 10.23
CA VAL A 243 -8.92 20.31 10.10
C VAL A 243 -8.58 20.13 8.62
N ILE A 244 -7.31 20.19 8.29
CA ILE A 244 -6.82 20.00 6.93
C ILE A 244 -5.79 18.88 6.97
N ASP A 245 -6.20 17.72 6.48
CA ASP A 245 -5.26 16.63 6.28
C ASP A 245 -4.41 16.91 5.03
N GLU A 246 -3.16 16.44 5.05
CA GLU A 246 -2.20 16.72 3.99
C GLU A 246 -2.12 18.23 3.63
N VAL A 247 -2.00 19.08 4.66
CA VAL A 247 -2.00 20.55 4.49
C VAL A 247 -0.95 21.05 3.47
N HIS A 248 0.08 20.27 3.20
CA HIS A 248 1.10 20.55 2.19
C HIS A 248 0.52 20.60 0.75
N ASN A 249 -0.56 19.86 0.47
CA ASN A 249 -1.23 19.89 -0.83
C ASN A 249 -1.82 21.27 -1.14
N LEU A 250 -2.22 22.03 -0.11
CA LEU A 250 -2.68 23.41 -0.28
C LEU A 250 -1.55 24.41 -0.55
N VAL A 251 -0.33 24.08 -0.09
CA VAL A 251 0.85 24.96 -0.15
C VAL A 251 1.72 24.62 -1.35
N GLY A 252 1.91 23.32 -1.64
CA GLY A 252 2.84 22.81 -2.65
C GLY A 252 2.31 22.82 -4.08
N ALA A 253 1.02 23.02 -4.26
CA ALA A 253 0.41 23.07 -5.59
C ALA A 253 0.83 24.30 -6.44
N GLY A 254 1.90 25.02 -6.07
CA GLY A 254 2.35 26.27 -6.68
C GLY A 254 3.57 26.20 -7.59
N ASP A 255 4.29 25.08 -7.64
CA ASP A 255 5.59 25.01 -8.35
C ASP A 255 5.47 24.58 -9.84
N ALA A 256 4.32 24.11 -10.30
CA ALA A 256 4.06 23.87 -11.71
C ALA A 256 3.29 25.06 -12.33
N GLU A 257 3.69 25.53 -13.49
CA GLU A 257 2.97 26.57 -14.26
C GLU A 257 1.50 26.15 -14.44
N GLY A 258 0.59 26.80 -13.70
CA GLY A 258 -0.85 26.52 -13.74
C GLY A 258 -1.44 25.89 -12.47
N SER A 259 -0.66 25.57 -11.44
CA SER A 259 -1.15 24.91 -10.22
C SER A 259 -1.91 25.84 -9.27
N MET A 260 -2.90 25.26 -8.56
CA MET A 260 -3.82 25.95 -7.65
C MET A 260 -3.13 26.31 -6.32
N ASN A 261 -2.83 27.58 -6.08
CA ASN A 261 -2.17 28.02 -4.84
C ASN A 261 -3.19 28.46 -3.78
N ALA A 262 -3.83 27.51 -3.11
CA ALA A 262 -4.80 27.76 -2.04
C ALA A 262 -4.16 28.44 -0.82
N ALA A 263 -2.86 28.29 -0.62
CA ALA A 263 -2.12 28.93 0.47
C ALA A 263 -2.28 30.46 0.44
N ASN A 264 -2.28 31.07 -0.73
CA ASN A 264 -2.42 32.52 -0.85
C ASN A 264 -3.78 33.04 -0.38
N ILE A 265 -4.81 32.19 -0.36
CA ILE A 265 -6.15 32.51 0.14
C ILE A 265 -6.22 32.32 1.66
N LEU A 266 -5.56 31.27 2.17
CA LEU A 266 -5.54 30.98 3.62
C LEU A 266 -4.60 31.89 4.41
N LYS A 267 -3.44 32.27 3.84
CA LYS A 267 -2.43 33.11 4.51
C LYS A 267 -2.98 34.39 5.14
N PRO A 268 -3.81 35.20 4.46
CA PRO A 268 -4.39 36.41 5.06
C PRO A 268 -5.29 36.12 6.24
N ALA A 269 -6.14 35.09 6.17
CA ALA A 269 -7.05 34.70 7.23
C ALA A 269 -6.34 34.15 8.46
N LEU A 270 -5.32 33.29 8.25
CA LEU A 270 -4.43 32.77 9.30
C LEU A 270 -3.60 33.90 9.93
N SER A 271 -3.11 34.86 9.12
CA SER A 271 -2.27 35.95 9.60
C SER A 271 -3.04 36.92 10.51
N ARG A 272 -4.32 37.13 10.24
CA ARG A 272 -5.20 37.99 11.06
C ARG A 272 -5.81 37.23 12.25
N GLY A 273 -5.66 35.88 12.32
CA GLY A 273 -6.28 35.05 13.34
C GLY A 273 -7.82 34.96 13.21
N GLU A 274 -8.33 35.15 11.99
CA GLU A 274 -9.77 35.13 11.68
C GLU A 274 -10.33 33.69 11.66
N ILE A 275 -9.45 32.70 11.43
CA ILE A 275 -9.77 31.27 11.42
C ILE A 275 -8.77 30.50 12.27
N GLN A 276 -9.22 29.36 12.81
CA GLN A 276 -8.35 28.39 13.48
C GLN A 276 -8.26 27.14 12.64
N VAL A 277 -7.01 26.66 12.42
CA VAL A 277 -6.73 25.49 11.56
C VAL A 277 -5.86 24.50 12.30
N ILE A 278 -6.20 23.22 12.17
CA ILE A 278 -5.34 22.09 12.53
C ILE A 278 -4.82 21.50 11.22
N GLY A 279 -3.53 21.59 10.97
CA GLY A 279 -2.92 20.94 9.79
C GLY A 279 -2.35 19.57 10.18
N ALA A 280 -2.37 18.62 9.25
CA ALA A 280 -1.63 17.36 9.37
C ALA A 280 -0.72 17.19 8.14
N THR A 281 0.51 16.69 8.35
CA THR A 281 1.50 16.49 7.28
C THR A 281 2.62 15.55 7.73
N THR A 282 3.54 15.20 6.83
CA THR A 282 4.75 14.44 7.15
C THR A 282 5.91 15.37 7.51
N PHE A 283 7.00 14.82 8.10
CA PHE A 283 8.21 15.59 8.40
C PHE A 283 8.86 16.18 7.14
N ALA A 284 8.95 15.41 6.08
CA ALA A 284 9.58 15.82 4.83
C ALA A 284 8.80 16.99 4.17
N GLU A 285 7.50 16.89 4.13
CA GLU A 285 6.59 17.88 3.54
C GLU A 285 6.49 19.15 4.38
N TYR A 286 6.47 19.02 5.71
CA TYR A 286 6.52 20.17 6.61
C TYR A 286 7.76 21.05 6.34
N ARG A 287 8.95 20.42 6.27
CA ARG A 287 10.20 21.11 5.96
C ARG A 287 10.20 21.72 4.56
N LYS A 288 9.65 21.00 3.59
CA LYS A 288 9.66 21.43 2.19
C LYS A 288 8.72 22.62 1.92
N TYR A 289 7.52 22.60 2.49
CA TYR A 289 6.44 23.51 2.12
C TYR A 289 6.04 24.51 3.21
N ILE A 290 6.08 24.15 4.50
CA ILE A 290 5.60 25.01 5.58
C ILE A 290 6.76 25.79 6.21
N GLU A 291 7.86 25.14 6.55
CA GLU A 291 9.01 25.74 7.20
C GLU A 291 9.75 26.75 6.30
N LYS A 292 9.74 26.52 4.99
CA LYS A 292 10.30 27.47 4.01
C LYS A 292 9.45 28.72 3.81
N ASP A 293 8.18 28.69 4.15
CA ASP A 293 7.26 29.82 4.05
C ASP A 293 7.16 30.57 5.37
N ALA A 294 7.88 31.66 5.50
CA ALA A 294 7.96 32.47 6.71
C ALA A 294 6.59 32.97 7.25
N ALA A 295 5.57 33.07 6.40
CA ALA A 295 4.23 33.48 6.79
C ALA A 295 3.46 32.31 7.47
N LEU A 296 3.63 31.10 6.99
CA LEU A 296 3.02 29.89 7.55
C LEU A 296 3.76 29.40 8.80
N GLU A 297 5.09 29.37 8.76
CA GLU A 297 5.94 28.97 9.91
C GLU A 297 5.62 29.76 11.16
N ARG A 298 5.39 31.08 11.03
CA ARG A 298 5.03 31.94 12.16
C ARG A 298 3.60 31.72 12.69
N ARG A 299 2.76 30.96 11.97
CA ARG A 299 1.35 30.75 12.33
C ARG A 299 1.03 29.34 12.79
N PHE A 300 1.73 28.37 12.22
CA PHE A 300 1.63 26.99 12.65
C PHE A 300 2.57 26.69 13.82
N GLN A 301 2.07 25.88 14.76
CA GLN A 301 2.87 25.36 15.86
C GLN A 301 3.02 23.84 15.68
N PRO A 302 4.23 23.31 15.46
CA PRO A 302 4.44 21.90 15.27
C PRO A 302 4.09 21.09 16.52
N VAL A 303 3.42 19.96 16.29
CA VAL A 303 3.12 18.90 17.26
C VAL A 303 3.59 17.60 16.64
N THR A 304 4.65 17.03 17.18
CA THR A 304 5.21 15.75 16.68
C THR A 304 4.31 14.60 17.12
N VAL A 305 3.90 13.79 16.17
CA VAL A 305 3.13 12.55 16.37
C VAL A 305 4.07 11.39 16.05
N ALA A 306 4.60 10.77 17.09
CA ALA A 306 5.50 9.63 16.94
C ALA A 306 4.73 8.34 16.65
N GLU A 307 5.40 7.36 16.04
CA GLU A 307 4.89 6.00 15.93
C GLU A 307 4.70 5.43 17.36
N PRO A 308 3.54 4.83 17.68
CA PRO A 308 3.31 4.24 18.97
C PRO A 308 4.21 3.01 19.19
N THR A 309 4.59 2.78 20.43
CA THR A 309 5.28 1.54 20.82
C THR A 309 4.36 0.34 20.68
N ILE A 310 4.92 -0.88 20.62
CA ILE A 310 4.14 -2.13 20.55
C ILE A 310 3.10 -2.21 21.67
N ALA A 311 3.45 -1.76 22.88
CA ALA A 311 2.54 -1.75 24.02
C ALA A 311 1.37 -0.79 23.82
N GLU A 312 1.64 0.45 23.38
CA GLU A 312 0.61 1.46 23.10
C GLU A 312 -0.27 1.04 21.92
N ALA A 313 0.34 0.53 20.83
CA ALA A 313 -0.39 0.02 19.69
C ALA A 313 -1.31 -1.16 20.06
N SER A 314 -0.88 -2.04 20.97
CA SER A 314 -1.71 -3.13 21.46
C SER A 314 -2.92 -2.64 22.25
N LEU A 315 -2.79 -1.57 23.03
CA LEU A 315 -3.93 -0.93 23.70
C LEU A 315 -4.90 -0.30 22.71
N ILE A 316 -4.37 0.36 21.66
CA ILE A 316 -5.19 0.91 20.57
C ILE A 316 -5.97 -0.22 19.90
N MET A 317 -5.30 -1.30 19.51
CA MET A 317 -5.91 -2.44 18.85
C MET A 317 -7.01 -3.10 19.69
N GLN A 318 -6.78 -3.29 20.98
CA GLN A 318 -7.82 -3.82 21.90
C GLN A 318 -9.04 -2.91 21.98
N GLY A 319 -8.82 -1.60 21.92
CA GLY A 319 -9.91 -0.64 21.97
C GLY A 319 -10.80 -0.60 20.73
N ILE A 320 -10.19 -0.76 19.55
CA ILE A 320 -10.92 -0.74 18.27
C ILE A 320 -11.43 -2.13 17.85
N ALA A 321 -10.87 -3.21 18.41
CA ALA A 321 -11.23 -4.59 18.05
C ALA A 321 -12.74 -4.84 18.14
N LYS A 322 -13.43 -4.20 19.10
CA LYS A 322 -14.87 -4.37 19.25
C LYS A 322 -15.65 -3.81 18.06
N SER A 323 -15.29 -2.63 17.54
CA SER A 323 -15.92 -2.02 16.37
C SER A 323 -15.75 -2.89 15.12
N TYR A 324 -14.53 -3.43 14.91
CA TYR A 324 -14.25 -4.33 13.80
C TYR A 324 -14.96 -5.68 13.95
N ALA A 325 -15.01 -6.23 15.17
CA ALA A 325 -15.73 -7.47 15.47
C ALA A 325 -17.24 -7.34 15.20
N GLU A 326 -17.84 -6.19 15.50
CA GLU A 326 -19.24 -5.89 15.22
C GLU A 326 -19.48 -5.70 13.72
N PHE A 327 -18.60 -4.97 13.03
CA PHE A 327 -18.71 -4.69 11.60
C PHE A 327 -18.62 -5.97 10.76
N HIS A 328 -17.59 -6.80 10.98
CA HIS A 328 -17.39 -8.04 10.25
C HIS A 328 -18.18 -9.23 10.79
N ARG A 329 -18.83 -9.08 11.96
CA ARG A 329 -19.56 -10.14 12.68
C ARG A 329 -18.68 -11.35 13.04
N VAL A 330 -17.47 -11.08 13.47
CA VAL A 330 -16.48 -12.07 13.90
C VAL A 330 -16.17 -11.89 15.38
N GLU A 331 -15.51 -12.87 15.99
CA GLU A 331 -14.97 -12.75 17.35
C GLU A 331 -13.46 -12.48 17.27
N ILE A 332 -13.00 -11.47 18.00
CA ILE A 332 -11.59 -11.09 18.09
C ILE A 332 -11.16 -11.18 19.55
N SER A 333 -10.25 -12.12 19.85
CA SER A 333 -9.68 -12.21 21.19
C SER A 333 -8.64 -11.10 21.42
N PRO A 334 -8.43 -10.66 22.69
CA PRO A 334 -7.37 -9.69 23.02
C PRO A 334 -5.97 -10.16 22.61
N GLU A 335 -5.76 -11.47 22.60
CA GLU A 335 -4.49 -12.09 22.16
C GLU A 335 -4.27 -11.90 20.65
N ILE A 336 -5.31 -12.09 19.83
CA ILE A 336 -5.25 -11.86 18.38
C ILE A 336 -5.00 -10.38 18.09
N ALA A 337 -5.66 -9.45 18.78
CA ALA A 337 -5.42 -8.02 18.64
C ALA A 337 -3.96 -7.66 18.97
N HIS A 338 -3.37 -8.25 20.01
CA HIS A 338 -1.95 -8.08 20.32
C HIS A 338 -1.05 -8.69 19.25
N GLN A 339 -1.38 -9.90 18.77
CA GLN A 339 -0.59 -10.57 17.73
C GLN A 339 -0.60 -9.80 16.40
N CYS A 340 -1.68 -9.11 16.05
CA CYS A 340 -1.70 -8.22 14.88
C CYS A 340 -0.59 -7.16 14.97
N VAL A 341 -0.36 -6.57 16.15
CA VAL A 341 0.70 -5.58 16.34
C VAL A 341 2.08 -6.23 16.21
N VAL A 342 2.30 -7.33 16.93
CA VAL A 342 3.61 -8.02 16.93
C VAL A 342 3.98 -8.52 15.53
N LEU A 343 3.02 -9.12 14.83
CA LEU A 343 3.25 -9.66 13.50
C LEU A 343 3.40 -8.54 12.44
N SER A 344 2.58 -7.50 12.51
CA SER A 344 2.71 -6.37 11.58
C SER A 344 4.03 -5.63 11.78
N GLU A 345 4.48 -5.43 13.03
CA GLU A 345 5.78 -4.83 13.30
C GLU A 345 6.94 -5.68 12.78
N ARG A 346 6.84 -6.99 12.91
CA ARG A 346 7.87 -7.92 12.48
C ARG A 346 7.95 -8.08 10.95
N TYR A 347 6.80 -8.17 10.27
CA TYR A 347 6.73 -8.60 8.88
C TYR A 347 6.41 -7.47 7.90
N ILE A 348 5.79 -6.37 8.35
CA ILE A 348 5.40 -5.22 7.52
C ILE A 348 6.30 -4.04 7.88
N THR A 349 7.32 -3.81 7.06
CA THR A 349 8.39 -2.82 7.33
C THR A 349 8.22 -1.51 6.56
N ASP A 350 7.30 -1.44 5.61
CA ASP A 350 7.05 -0.29 4.73
C ASP A 350 5.94 0.64 5.23
N ARG A 351 5.27 0.29 6.33
CA ARG A 351 4.20 1.04 6.97
C ARG A 351 4.44 1.20 8.46
N PHE A 352 3.69 2.11 9.09
CA PHE A 352 3.83 2.45 10.50
C PHE A 352 2.66 1.96 11.35
N LEU A 353 2.91 1.73 12.64
CA LEU A 353 1.87 1.47 13.63
C LEU A 353 1.07 2.76 13.92
N PRO A 354 -0.24 2.66 14.26
CA PRO A 354 -1.05 1.45 14.37
C PRO A 354 -1.66 0.97 13.04
N ASP A 355 -1.58 1.76 11.96
CA ASP A 355 -2.26 1.56 10.69
C ASP A 355 -2.03 0.16 10.09
N LYS A 356 -0.76 -0.27 9.99
CA LYS A 356 -0.41 -1.61 9.49
C LYS A 356 -1.02 -2.76 10.30
N ALA A 357 -1.24 -2.56 11.61
CA ALA A 357 -1.87 -3.57 12.46
C ALA A 357 -3.40 -3.54 12.32
N ILE A 358 -3.98 -2.37 12.10
CA ILE A 358 -5.40 -2.18 11.82
C ILE A 358 -5.76 -2.83 10.50
N ASP A 359 -5.01 -2.53 9.44
CA ASP A 359 -5.20 -3.12 8.10
C ASP A 359 -5.11 -4.66 8.16
N LEU A 360 -4.13 -5.19 8.89
CA LEU A 360 -3.97 -6.64 9.06
C LEU A 360 -5.19 -7.26 9.75
N LEU A 361 -5.71 -6.62 10.79
CA LEU A 361 -6.90 -7.08 11.50
C LEU A 361 -8.15 -7.01 10.62
N ASP A 362 -8.33 -5.90 9.91
CA ASP A 362 -9.49 -5.67 9.04
C ASP A 362 -9.56 -6.71 7.91
N GLU A 363 -8.43 -6.94 7.23
CA GLU A 363 -8.37 -7.94 6.16
C GLU A 363 -8.52 -9.38 6.69
N ALA A 364 -7.97 -9.69 7.86
CA ALA A 364 -8.17 -10.99 8.49
C ALA A 364 -9.63 -11.21 8.90
N CYS A 365 -10.30 -10.20 9.44
CA CYS A 365 -11.73 -10.25 9.75
C CYS A 365 -12.58 -10.44 8.48
N SER A 366 -12.24 -9.72 7.41
CA SER A 366 -12.90 -9.83 6.10
C SER A 366 -12.74 -11.23 5.52
N ASP A 367 -11.54 -11.81 5.60
CA ASP A 367 -11.24 -13.15 5.13
C ASP A 367 -12.08 -14.22 5.87
N VAL A 368 -12.20 -14.13 7.21
CA VAL A 368 -13.04 -14.99 8.02
C VAL A 368 -14.53 -14.84 7.66
N ASN A 369 -14.97 -13.59 7.45
CA ASN A 369 -16.34 -13.27 7.07
C ASN A 369 -16.70 -13.92 5.71
N LEU A 370 -15.82 -13.79 4.70
CA LEU A 370 -16.02 -14.33 3.35
C LEU A 370 -16.06 -15.87 3.34
N GLN A 371 -15.33 -16.53 4.24
CA GLN A 371 -15.32 -17.99 4.34
C GLN A 371 -16.54 -18.55 5.08
N CYS A 372 -17.20 -17.73 5.91
CA CYS A 372 -18.36 -18.16 6.68
C CYS A 372 -19.65 -18.01 5.87
N LYS A 373 -20.17 -19.14 5.38
CA LYS A 373 -21.43 -19.17 4.59
C LYS A 373 -22.63 -18.67 5.40
N GLU A 374 -22.63 -18.85 6.70
CA GLU A 374 -23.71 -18.43 7.59
C GLU A 374 -23.86 -16.91 7.66
N ILE A 375 -22.74 -16.17 7.65
CA ILE A 375 -22.73 -14.72 7.63
C ILE A 375 -23.31 -14.18 6.32
N SER A 376 -22.92 -14.81 5.20
CA SER A 376 -23.43 -14.43 3.86
C SER A 376 -24.95 -14.69 3.78
N GLN A 377 -25.43 -15.85 4.24
CA GLN A 377 -26.84 -16.18 4.31
C GLN A 377 -27.64 -15.22 5.21
N LEU A 378 -27.06 -14.86 6.36
CA LEU A 378 -27.67 -13.89 7.27
C LEU A 378 -27.81 -12.51 6.62
N ALA A 379 -26.80 -12.09 5.85
CA ALA A 379 -26.82 -10.82 5.13
C ALA A 379 -27.91 -10.80 4.04
N GLU A 380 -28.03 -11.90 3.27
CA GLU A 380 -29.07 -12.07 2.25
C GLU A 380 -30.49 -12.04 2.87
N LEU A 381 -30.69 -12.79 3.96
CA LEU A 381 -32.00 -12.82 4.65
C LEU A 381 -32.37 -11.45 5.25
N LYS A 382 -31.39 -10.71 5.77
CA LYS A 382 -31.63 -9.33 6.27
C LYS A 382 -32.01 -8.39 5.13
N LYS A 383 -31.33 -8.48 3.99
CA LYS A 383 -31.67 -7.70 2.79
C LYS A 383 -33.09 -8.04 2.30
N GLU A 384 -33.41 -9.33 2.21
CA GLU A 384 -34.74 -9.77 1.80
C GLU A 384 -35.83 -9.27 2.79
N ARG A 385 -35.55 -9.26 4.09
CA ARG A 385 -36.43 -8.67 5.10
C ARG A 385 -36.65 -7.17 4.87
N ASP A 386 -35.57 -6.42 4.65
CA ASP A 386 -35.62 -4.97 4.47
C ASP A 386 -36.41 -4.60 3.19
N ASP A 387 -36.25 -5.41 2.12
CA ASP A 387 -37.01 -5.27 0.86
C ASP A 387 -38.52 -5.49 1.12
N TYR A 388 -38.91 -6.54 1.87
CA TYR A 388 -40.30 -6.77 2.24
C TYR A 388 -40.85 -5.72 3.20
N GLU A 389 -40.05 -5.19 4.13
CA GLU A 389 -40.46 -4.06 4.99
C GLU A 389 -40.72 -2.79 4.18
N LEU A 390 -39.91 -2.52 3.15
CA LEU A 390 -40.11 -1.40 2.24
C LEU A 390 -41.41 -1.59 1.44
N GLU A 391 -41.63 -2.78 0.88
CA GLU A 391 -42.88 -3.13 0.16
C GLU A 391 -44.12 -2.97 1.07
N LEU A 392 -44.00 -3.41 2.33
CA LEU A 392 -45.07 -3.27 3.32
C LEU A 392 -45.39 -1.80 3.60
N ARG A 393 -44.37 -0.93 3.71
CA ARG A 393 -44.61 0.54 3.90
C ARG A 393 -45.30 1.14 2.69
N MET A 394 -44.86 0.83 1.46
CA MET A 394 -45.47 1.33 0.23
C MET A 394 -46.95 0.90 0.08
N LEU A 395 -47.26 -0.37 0.43
CA LEU A 395 -48.64 -0.88 0.41
C LEU A 395 -49.54 -0.25 1.48
N ASN A 396 -48.98 0.08 2.65
CA ASN A 396 -49.74 0.78 3.72
C ASN A 396 -50.00 2.25 3.40
N GLU A 397 -49.16 2.92 2.62
CA GLU A 397 -49.33 4.31 2.18
C GLU A 397 -50.41 4.44 1.07
N ASN A 398 -50.65 3.39 0.28
CA ASN A 398 -51.70 3.34 -0.76
C ASN A 398 -53.05 2.94 -0.16
N THR A 399 -53.79 3.90 0.36
CA THR A 399 -55.08 3.70 1.04
C THR A 399 -56.26 3.42 0.10
N GLU A 400 -56.16 3.66 -1.22
CA GLU A 400 -57.28 3.54 -2.17
C GLU A 400 -57.52 2.13 -2.75
N ASN A 401 -56.50 1.26 -2.72
CA ASN A 401 -56.59 -0.15 -3.14
C ASN A 401 -55.71 -1.03 -2.26
N GLN A 402 -56.16 -1.34 -1.04
CA GLN A 402 -55.41 -2.23 -0.16
C GLN A 402 -55.58 -3.68 -0.59
N ASP A 403 -54.50 -4.27 -1.08
CA ASP A 403 -54.38 -5.70 -1.36
C ASP A 403 -54.12 -6.46 -0.05
N TYR A 404 -55.18 -6.84 0.64
CA TYR A 404 -55.10 -7.55 1.92
C TYR A 404 -54.45 -8.92 1.83
N GLU A 405 -54.59 -9.61 0.67
CA GLU A 405 -53.90 -10.91 0.45
C GLU A 405 -52.41 -10.73 0.37
N ARG A 406 -51.93 -9.75 -0.38
CA ARG A 406 -50.52 -9.43 -0.48
C ARG A 406 -49.93 -8.98 0.86
N LEU A 407 -50.64 -8.14 1.62
CA LEU A 407 -50.23 -7.73 2.98
C LEU A 407 -50.12 -8.91 3.95
N ALA A 408 -51.06 -9.86 3.92
CA ALA A 408 -51.00 -11.05 4.76
C ALA A 408 -49.79 -11.97 4.38
N LEU A 409 -49.54 -12.10 3.09
CA LEU A 409 -48.42 -12.90 2.57
C LEU A 409 -47.07 -12.29 2.96
N ILE A 410 -46.89 -10.97 2.82
CA ILE A 410 -45.65 -10.26 3.22
C ILE A 410 -45.45 -10.38 4.73
N ARG A 411 -46.46 -10.20 5.56
CA ARG A 411 -46.34 -10.36 7.03
C ARG A 411 -45.95 -11.79 7.40
N SER A 412 -46.51 -12.79 6.74
CA SER A 412 -46.15 -14.20 6.98
C SER A 412 -44.68 -14.47 6.61
N LYS A 413 -44.22 -13.94 5.45
CA LYS A 413 -42.83 -14.04 5.06
C LYS A 413 -41.90 -13.32 6.02
N LEU A 414 -42.22 -12.10 6.46
CA LEU A 414 -41.42 -11.38 7.46
C LEU A 414 -41.27 -12.16 8.77
N MET A 415 -42.35 -12.83 9.25
CA MET A 415 -42.25 -13.71 10.43
C MET A 415 -41.32 -14.92 10.20
N GLN A 416 -41.41 -15.55 9.03
CA GLN A 416 -40.51 -16.67 8.67
C GLN A 416 -39.04 -16.23 8.56
N LEU A 417 -38.79 -15.07 7.93
CA LEU A 417 -37.44 -14.49 7.84
C LEU A 417 -36.91 -14.09 9.22
N ALA A 418 -37.73 -13.49 10.06
CA ALA A 418 -37.35 -13.12 11.43
C ALA A 418 -36.94 -14.35 12.25
N ALA A 419 -37.69 -15.47 12.17
CA ALA A 419 -37.36 -16.72 12.86
C ALA A 419 -36.00 -17.31 12.36
N LYS A 420 -35.78 -17.32 11.03
CA LYS A 420 -34.52 -17.79 10.46
C LYS A 420 -33.32 -16.90 10.82
N ILE A 421 -33.52 -15.57 10.81
CA ILE A 421 -32.51 -14.60 11.22
C ILE A 421 -32.14 -14.82 12.69
N GLU A 422 -33.13 -15.01 13.57
CA GLU A 422 -32.90 -15.26 15.00
C GLU A 422 -32.18 -16.58 15.25
N GLU A 423 -32.46 -17.61 14.46
CA GLU A 423 -31.75 -18.90 14.55
C GLU A 423 -30.28 -18.72 14.16
N LEU A 424 -29.99 -18.06 13.03
CA LEU A 424 -28.62 -17.82 12.59
C LEU A 424 -27.85 -16.84 13.48
N GLU A 425 -28.54 -15.87 14.12
CA GLU A 425 -27.91 -14.96 15.07
C GLU A 425 -27.51 -15.63 16.41
N LYS A 426 -28.12 -16.78 16.75
CA LYS A 426 -27.75 -17.58 17.91
C LYS A 426 -26.49 -18.44 17.66
N HIS A 427 -26.10 -18.64 16.41
CA HIS A 427 -24.87 -19.36 16.10
C HIS A 427 -23.65 -18.56 16.60
N PRO A 428 -22.61 -19.25 17.14
CA PRO A 428 -21.42 -18.58 17.60
C PRO A 428 -20.74 -17.88 16.41
N LYS A 429 -20.30 -16.65 16.66
CA LYS A 429 -19.54 -15.91 15.64
C LYS A 429 -18.23 -16.63 15.34
N PRO A 430 -17.80 -16.69 14.08
CA PRO A 430 -16.51 -17.27 13.74
C PRO A 430 -15.38 -16.43 14.37
N ALA A 431 -14.40 -17.10 14.97
CA ALA A 431 -13.27 -16.43 15.60
C ALA A 431 -12.13 -16.22 14.62
N VAL A 432 -11.49 -15.07 14.68
CA VAL A 432 -10.23 -14.79 13.96
C VAL A 432 -9.12 -15.59 14.65
N THR A 433 -8.33 -16.31 13.85
CA THR A 433 -7.25 -17.18 14.32
C THR A 433 -5.88 -16.70 13.86
N MET A 434 -4.81 -17.25 14.48
CA MET A 434 -3.44 -17.02 14.00
C MET A 434 -3.22 -17.48 12.56
N GLU A 435 -4.02 -18.46 12.08
CA GLU A 435 -3.93 -18.91 10.70
C GLU A 435 -4.40 -17.87 9.71
N ASN A 436 -5.48 -17.15 10.05
CA ASN A 436 -5.97 -16.07 9.23
C ASN A 436 -4.94 -14.94 9.14
N LEU A 437 -4.37 -14.51 10.27
CA LEU A 437 -3.31 -13.49 10.28
C LEU A 437 -2.09 -13.91 9.45
N ALA A 438 -1.63 -15.14 9.64
CA ALA A 438 -0.49 -15.68 8.91
C ALA A 438 -0.75 -15.73 7.40
N ARG A 439 -1.96 -16.10 6.97
CA ARG A 439 -2.35 -16.11 5.55
C ARG A 439 -2.36 -14.72 4.93
N ILE A 440 -2.87 -13.71 5.63
CA ILE A 440 -2.85 -12.33 5.13
C ILE A 440 -1.42 -11.81 5.00
N ILE A 441 -0.57 -12.07 6.01
CA ILE A 441 0.85 -11.71 5.94
C ILE A 441 1.53 -12.41 4.75
N GLU A 442 1.23 -13.68 4.50
CA GLU A 442 1.74 -14.40 3.32
C GLU A 442 1.30 -13.74 2.01
N LEU A 443 0.04 -13.31 1.91
CA LEU A 443 -0.45 -12.59 0.73
C LEU A 443 0.32 -11.29 0.48
N TRP A 444 0.60 -10.53 1.53
CA TRP A 444 1.29 -9.23 1.43
C TRP A 444 2.79 -9.35 1.22
N THR A 445 3.42 -10.23 2.02
CA THR A 445 4.89 -10.32 2.10
C THR A 445 5.49 -11.49 1.32
N LYS A 446 4.64 -12.42 0.85
CA LYS A 446 5.03 -13.69 0.24
C LYS A 446 5.85 -14.60 1.18
N ILE A 447 5.75 -14.39 2.49
CA ILE A 447 6.36 -15.27 3.50
C ILE A 447 5.36 -16.38 3.82
N PRO A 448 5.72 -17.66 3.67
CA PRO A 448 4.80 -18.78 3.89
C PRO A 448 4.16 -18.75 5.28
N ALA A 449 2.84 -18.95 5.36
CA ALA A 449 2.09 -18.95 6.61
C ALA A 449 2.59 -20.01 7.63
N SER A 450 3.11 -21.13 7.11
CA SER A 450 3.73 -22.18 7.93
C SER A 450 4.92 -21.69 8.75
N LYS A 451 5.63 -20.65 8.27
CA LYS A 451 6.82 -20.08 8.95
C LYS A 451 6.46 -18.98 9.95
N ILE A 452 5.24 -18.46 9.89
CA ILE A 452 4.73 -17.43 10.82
C ILE A 452 4.25 -18.11 12.14
N LYS A 453 3.91 -19.40 12.09
CA LYS A 453 3.49 -20.18 13.25
C LYS A 453 4.69 -20.68 14.08
N ALA A 454 4.45 -21.16 15.29
CA ALA A 454 5.44 -21.62 16.28
C ALA A 454 6.37 -22.77 15.81
N GLN A 455 6.18 -23.34 14.63
CA GLN A 455 7.03 -24.37 14.03
C GLN A 455 8.40 -23.85 13.54
N GLU A 456 8.64 -22.54 13.54
CA GLU A 456 9.92 -21.94 13.13
C GLU A 456 11.11 -22.52 13.91
N TYR A 457 10.95 -22.80 15.19
CA TYR A 457 12.01 -23.39 16.01
C TYR A 457 12.34 -24.85 15.64
N GLU A 458 11.34 -25.64 15.22
CA GLU A 458 11.58 -27.03 14.77
C GLU A 458 12.25 -27.05 13.40
N GLN A 459 11.87 -26.18 12.49
CA GLN A 459 12.51 -26.06 11.18
C GLN A 459 13.97 -25.64 11.31
N ILE A 460 14.27 -24.65 12.16
CA ILE A 460 15.64 -24.21 12.42
C ILE A 460 16.47 -25.29 13.13
N LYS A 461 15.85 -26.16 13.94
CA LYS A 461 16.53 -27.25 14.64
C LYS A 461 17.10 -28.29 13.66
N GLY A 462 16.37 -28.66 12.60
CA GLY A 462 16.79 -29.61 11.57
C GLY A 462 17.55 -29.00 10.37
N LEU A 463 17.82 -27.67 10.39
CA LEU A 463 18.45 -26.97 9.25
C LEU A 463 19.77 -27.60 8.81
N SER A 464 20.67 -27.93 9.76
CA SER A 464 21.96 -28.52 9.45
C SER A 464 21.83 -29.85 8.71
N ASP A 465 20.93 -30.72 9.15
CA ASP A 465 20.77 -32.05 8.57
C ASP A 465 20.19 -31.96 7.14
N ARG A 466 19.21 -31.07 6.93
CA ARG A 466 18.63 -30.84 5.59
C ARG A 466 19.66 -30.24 4.62
N LEU A 467 20.48 -29.30 5.06
CA LEU A 467 21.52 -28.71 4.20
C LEU A 467 22.59 -29.75 3.85
N LYS A 468 22.95 -30.66 4.77
CA LYS A 468 23.93 -31.74 4.52
C LYS A 468 23.45 -32.75 3.49
N THR A 469 22.15 -32.88 3.25
CA THR A 469 21.65 -33.77 2.17
C THR A 469 21.96 -33.23 0.77
N HIS A 470 22.11 -31.90 0.63
CA HIS A 470 22.38 -31.25 -0.65
C HIS A 470 23.83 -30.78 -0.80
N ILE A 471 24.53 -30.53 0.32
CA ILE A 471 25.90 -30.01 0.32
C ILE A 471 26.84 -31.09 0.86
N VAL A 472 27.66 -31.62 -0.02
CA VAL A 472 28.58 -32.71 0.31
C VAL A 472 29.99 -32.19 0.59
N GLY A 473 30.62 -32.69 1.65
CA GLY A 473 32.04 -32.44 1.98
C GLY A 473 32.31 -31.06 2.61
N GLN A 474 31.26 -30.36 3.12
CA GLN A 474 31.38 -29.05 3.77
C GLN A 474 30.65 -29.02 5.12
N ASP A 475 30.71 -30.12 5.87
CA ASP A 475 29.91 -30.28 7.12
C ASP A 475 30.20 -29.17 8.15
N GLU A 476 31.47 -28.81 8.33
CA GLU A 476 31.86 -27.75 9.26
C GLU A 476 31.27 -26.38 8.87
N ALA A 477 31.24 -26.08 7.56
CA ALA A 477 30.66 -24.85 7.04
C ALA A 477 29.14 -24.81 7.25
N VAL A 478 28.45 -25.90 6.95
CA VAL A 478 27.00 -26.05 7.15
C VAL A 478 26.63 -25.90 8.62
N ASP A 479 27.38 -26.54 9.52
CA ASP A 479 27.17 -26.45 10.98
C ASP A 479 27.42 -25.04 11.50
N ALA A 480 28.44 -24.33 11.01
CA ALA A 480 28.72 -22.95 11.40
C ALA A 480 27.59 -22.00 10.95
N VAL A 481 27.14 -22.10 9.70
CA VAL A 481 25.99 -21.33 9.19
C VAL A 481 24.75 -21.59 10.03
N SER A 482 24.42 -22.86 10.26
CA SER A 482 23.23 -23.26 11.02
C SER A 482 23.26 -22.74 12.46
N ARG A 483 24.43 -22.77 13.13
CA ARG A 483 24.60 -22.23 14.49
C ARG A 483 24.40 -20.70 14.52
N ALA A 484 24.95 -19.98 13.58
CA ALA A 484 24.83 -18.52 13.54
C ALA A 484 23.36 -18.08 13.29
N ILE A 485 22.68 -18.77 12.38
CA ILE A 485 21.25 -18.51 12.10
C ILE A 485 20.40 -18.82 13.33
N ARG A 486 20.61 -19.94 14.01
CA ARG A 486 19.90 -20.27 15.26
C ARG A 486 20.10 -19.17 16.31
N ARG A 487 21.34 -18.72 16.51
CA ARG A 487 21.68 -17.67 17.49
C ARG A 487 20.92 -16.36 17.22
N ASN A 488 20.85 -15.95 15.95
CA ASN A 488 20.16 -14.72 15.57
C ASN A 488 18.64 -14.84 15.71
N ARG A 489 18.04 -15.97 15.27
CA ARG A 489 16.59 -16.17 15.32
C ARG A 489 16.02 -16.30 16.73
N VAL A 490 16.81 -16.77 17.69
CA VAL A 490 16.43 -16.80 19.11
C VAL A 490 16.40 -15.39 19.72
N GLY A 491 16.98 -14.40 19.05
CA GLY A 491 16.88 -12.98 19.47
C GLY A 491 17.68 -12.63 20.72
N ILE A 492 18.71 -13.41 21.06
CA ILE A 492 19.57 -13.15 22.24
C ILE A 492 20.45 -11.88 22.03
N SER A 493 20.66 -11.49 20.78
CA SER A 493 21.48 -10.32 20.49
C SER A 493 20.72 -9.02 20.78
N PRO A 494 21.29 -8.07 21.55
CA PRO A 494 20.65 -6.79 21.86
C PRO A 494 20.54 -5.85 20.64
N LYS A 495 21.33 -6.09 19.59
CA LYS A 495 21.30 -5.32 18.35
C LYS A 495 20.52 -6.11 17.28
N LYS A 496 19.52 -5.46 16.72
CA LYS A 496 18.78 -5.97 15.54
C LYS A 496 19.62 -5.68 14.29
N ARG A 497 20.35 -6.66 13.81
CA ARG A 497 21.17 -6.58 12.59
C ARG A 497 21.09 -7.88 11.79
N PRO A 498 21.34 -7.83 10.47
CA PRO A 498 21.34 -9.02 9.63
C PRO A 498 22.42 -10.01 10.05
N VAL A 499 22.17 -11.30 9.89
CA VAL A 499 23.23 -12.32 9.99
C VAL A 499 24.14 -12.21 8.80
N SER A 500 25.44 -12.21 9.05
CA SER A 500 26.44 -11.95 8.00
C SER A 500 27.55 -13.00 7.96
N PHE A 501 27.86 -13.45 6.75
CA PHE A 501 28.85 -14.46 6.47
C PHE A 501 29.85 -14.01 5.41
N ILE A 502 31.12 -14.40 5.56
CA ILE A 502 32.08 -14.42 4.47
C ILE A 502 32.44 -15.87 4.17
N PHE A 503 32.12 -16.35 2.97
CA PHE A 503 32.50 -17.68 2.47
C PHE A 503 33.79 -17.58 1.66
N VAL A 504 34.84 -18.23 2.13
CA VAL A 504 36.14 -18.16 1.52
C VAL A 504 36.58 -19.57 1.08
N GLY A 505 37.16 -19.68 -0.11
CA GLY A 505 37.65 -20.94 -0.61
C GLY A 505 37.76 -20.98 -2.13
N PRO A 506 38.29 -22.08 -2.70
CA PRO A 506 38.46 -22.24 -4.15
C PRO A 506 37.16 -22.13 -4.92
N THR A 507 37.27 -21.97 -6.24
CA THR A 507 36.09 -21.99 -7.11
C THR A 507 35.49 -23.41 -7.18
N GLY A 508 34.16 -23.52 -7.24
CA GLY A 508 33.48 -24.79 -7.46
C GLY A 508 33.41 -25.75 -6.25
N VAL A 509 33.66 -25.26 -5.01
CA VAL A 509 33.59 -26.08 -3.77
C VAL A 509 32.19 -26.02 -3.09
N GLY A 510 31.21 -25.33 -3.68
CA GLY A 510 29.84 -25.31 -3.18
C GLY A 510 29.44 -24.02 -2.47
N LYS A 511 30.24 -22.93 -2.45
CA LYS A 511 29.91 -21.65 -1.79
C LYS A 511 28.53 -21.11 -2.21
N THR A 512 28.34 -20.87 -3.51
CA THR A 512 27.10 -20.34 -4.08
C THR A 512 25.94 -21.33 -3.97
N GLU A 513 26.24 -22.64 -4.01
CA GLU A 513 25.22 -23.68 -3.87
C GLU A 513 24.66 -23.72 -2.44
N LEU A 514 25.50 -23.60 -1.42
CA LEU A 514 25.04 -23.49 -0.03
C LEU A 514 24.10 -22.30 0.17
N VAL A 515 24.40 -21.15 -0.50
CA VAL A 515 23.53 -19.97 -0.42
C VAL A 515 22.17 -20.22 -1.07
N LYS A 516 22.12 -20.90 -2.21
CA LYS A 516 20.86 -21.25 -2.89
C LYS A 516 20.02 -22.21 -2.05
N GLN A 517 20.65 -23.27 -1.53
CA GLN A 517 19.97 -24.25 -0.67
C GLN A 517 19.47 -23.61 0.63
N LEU A 518 20.26 -22.68 1.20
CA LEU A 518 19.86 -21.91 2.36
C LEU A 518 18.63 -21.02 2.08
N ALA A 519 18.61 -20.35 0.93
CA ALA A 519 17.47 -19.51 0.53
C ALA A 519 16.21 -20.37 0.30
N SER A 520 16.34 -21.49 -0.37
CA SER A 520 15.25 -22.43 -0.60
C SER A 520 14.69 -23.01 0.70
N ASP A 521 15.56 -23.46 1.62
CA ASP A 521 15.14 -24.09 2.89
C ASP A 521 14.50 -23.09 3.85
N LEU A 522 15.07 -21.88 3.97
CA LEU A 522 14.54 -20.88 4.92
C LEU A 522 13.32 -20.14 4.40
N PHE A 523 13.16 -19.97 3.09
CA PHE A 523 12.13 -19.10 2.51
C PHE A 523 11.21 -19.81 1.50
N ASP A 524 11.37 -21.13 1.27
CA ASP A 524 10.61 -21.99 0.33
C ASP A 524 10.50 -21.43 -1.09
N ASN A 525 11.36 -20.48 -1.43
CA ASN A 525 11.38 -19.83 -2.73
C ASN A 525 12.80 -19.48 -3.15
N VAL A 526 13.22 -20.00 -4.29
CA VAL A 526 14.53 -19.69 -4.89
C VAL A 526 14.65 -18.19 -5.24
N ASP A 527 13.53 -17.53 -5.52
CA ASP A 527 13.47 -16.09 -5.78
C ASP A 527 13.79 -15.21 -4.56
N SER A 528 13.87 -15.80 -3.36
CA SER A 528 14.32 -15.09 -2.15
C SER A 528 15.83 -14.85 -2.12
N LEU A 529 16.57 -15.34 -3.13
CA LEU A 529 17.98 -15.07 -3.31
C LEU A 529 18.19 -13.83 -4.17
N ILE A 530 18.72 -12.77 -3.55
CA ILE A 530 19.16 -11.56 -4.25
C ILE A 530 20.68 -11.70 -4.51
N ARG A 531 21.04 -11.99 -5.74
CA ARG A 531 22.46 -12.10 -6.13
C ARG A 531 22.95 -10.80 -6.76
N LEU A 532 24.09 -10.34 -6.29
CA LEU A 532 24.83 -9.18 -6.80
C LEU A 532 26.27 -9.61 -7.08
N ASP A 533 26.69 -9.55 -8.33
CA ASP A 533 28.06 -9.85 -8.76
C ASP A 533 28.90 -8.58 -8.62
N MET A 534 29.90 -8.61 -7.75
CA MET A 534 30.72 -7.44 -7.47
C MET A 534 31.62 -7.03 -8.62
N SER A 535 31.77 -7.89 -9.64
CA SER A 535 32.45 -7.53 -10.91
C SER A 535 31.72 -6.38 -11.64
N GLU A 536 30.39 -6.21 -11.41
CA GLU A 536 29.61 -5.13 -11.99
C GLU A 536 29.74 -3.81 -11.19
N TYR A 537 30.31 -3.88 -9.97
CA TYR A 537 30.39 -2.77 -9.02
C TYR A 537 31.85 -2.37 -8.70
N MET A 538 32.72 -2.45 -9.69
CA MET A 538 34.14 -2.10 -9.57
C MET A 538 34.41 -0.59 -9.65
N GLU A 539 33.48 0.18 -10.24
CA GLU A 539 33.63 1.61 -10.45
C GLU A 539 32.79 2.43 -9.48
N LYS A 540 33.28 3.62 -9.12
CA LYS A 540 32.63 4.50 -8.13
C LYS A 540 31.18 4.85 -8.49
N HIS A 541 30.89 5.10 -9.75
CA HIS A 541 29.54 5.47 -10.20
C HIS A 541 28.52 4.30 -10.13
N THR A 542 29.00 3.06 -10.05
CA THR A 542 28.09 1.90 -9.95
C THR A 542 27.49 1.73 -8.56
N VAL A 543 28.05 2.38 -7.53
CA VAL A 543 27.47 2.39 -6.16
C VAL A 543 26.08 3.01 -6.16
N SER A 544 25.83 4.03 -6.97
CA SER A 544 24.50 4.64 -7.11
C SER A 544 23.45 3.67 -7.65
N LYS A 545 23.84 2.62 -8.39
CA LYS A 545 22.91 1.56 -8.79
C LYS A 545 22.41 0.73 -7.61
N LEU A 546 23.19 0.62 -6.52
CA LEU A 546 22.78 -0.14 -5.32
C LEU A 546 21.76 0.61 -4.48
N ILE A 547 22.01 1.91 -4.21
CA ILE A 547 21.23 2.72 -3.26
C ILE A 547 20.42 3.83 -3.91
N GLY A 548 20.53 4.03 -5.22
CA GLY A 548 19.92 5.11 -5.98
C GLY A 548 20.86 6.28 -6.23
N SER A 549 20.55 7.11 -7.23
CA SER A 549 21.31 8.32 -7.57
C SER A 549 20.87 9.51 -6.72
N PRO A 550 21.81 10.35 -6.23
CA PRO A 550 21.45 11.58 -5.52
C PRO A 550 20.63 12.55 -6.38
N PRO A 551 19.86 13.46 -5.76
CA PRO A 551 19.11 14.48 -6.49
C PRO A 551 20.01 15.29 -7.43
N GLY A 552 19.56 15.47 -8.69
CA GLY A 552 20.30 16.22 -9.71
C GLY A 552 21.23 15.41 -10.62
N TYR A 553 21.35 14.09 -10.41
CA TYR A 553 22.07 13.21 -11.31
C TYR A 553 21.12 12.41 -12.21
N VAL A 554 21.61 12.02 -13.40
CA VAL A 554 20.86 11.15 -14.32
C VAL A 554 20.53 9.83 -13.64
N GLY A 555 19.24 9.41 -13.70
CA GLY A 555 18.76 8.19 -13.02
C GLY A 555 18.27 8.42 -11.58
N TYR A 556 18.01 9.66 -11.14
CA TYR A 556 17.42 9.95 -9.80
C TYR A 556 16.06 9.28 -9.59
N ASP A 557 15.24 9.17 -10.65
CA ASP A 557 13.93 8.51 -10.59
C ASP A 557 14.04 6.98 -10.52
N GLU A 558 15.22 6.41 -10.82
CA GLU A 558 15.46 4.97 -10.70
C GLU A 558 15.81 4.63 -9.24
N ALA A 559 14.99 3.79 -8.63
CA ALA A 559 15.27 3.27 -7.29
C ALA A 559 16.53 2.39 -7.29
N GLY A 560 17.29 2.41 -6.18
CA GLY A 560 18.47 1.55 -6.04
C GLY A 560 18.11 0.06 -6.13
N GLN A 561 18.88 -0.69 -6.91
CA GLN A 561 18.60 -2.12 -7.18
C GLN A 561 18.54 -2.96 -5.90
N LEU A 562 19.46 -2.73 -4.96
CA LEU A 562 19.50 -3.45 -3.69
C LEU A 562 18.37 -2.98 -2.77
N THR A 563 18.25 -1.68 -2.58
CA THR A 563 17.27 -1.10 -1.64
C THR A 563 15.84 -1.41 -2.05
N GLU A 564 15.51 -1.34 -3.33
CA GLU A 564 14.17 -1.66 -3.82
C GLU A 564 13.85 -3.16 -3.72
N LYS A 565 14.81 -4.05 -4.04
CA LYS A 565 14.62 -5.50 -3.89
C LYS A 565 14.40 -5.89 -2.44
N ILE A 566 15.16 -5.31 -1.48
CA ILE A 566 15.00 -5.57 -0.05
C ILE A 566 13.69 -5.00 0.48
N ARG A 567 13.29 -3.80 0.04
CA ARG A 567 12.02 -3.22 0.44
C ARG A 567 10.82 -4.09 0.03
N ARG A 568 10.90 -4.67 -1.17
CA ARG A 568 9.86 -5.59 -1.68
C ARG A 568 9.93 -6.98 -1.03
N ARG A 569 11.14 -7.42 -0.63
CA ARG A 569 11.39 -8.76 -0.07
C ARG A 569 12.33 -8.65 1.13
N PRO A 570 11.81 -8.21 2.30
CA PRO A 570 12.63 -8.01 3.50
C PRO A 570 13.19 -9.34 4.07
N TYR A 571 12.56 -10.47 3.75
CA TYR A 571 13.02 -11.81 4.09
C TYR A 571 13.71 -12.43 2.89
N SER A 572 15.04 -12.26 2.80
CA SER A 572 15.83 -12.71 1.64
C SER A 572 17.26 -13.03 2.06
N VAL A 573 17.92 -13.82 1.23
CA VAL A 573 19.36 -14.01 1.30
C VAL A 573 20.00 -13.10 0.26
N VAL A 574 20.89 -12.21 0.70
CA VAL A 574 21.62 -11.31 -0.19
C VAL A 574 23.02 -11.86 -0.39
N LEU A 575 23.35 -12.26 -1.60
CA LEU A 575 24.65 -12.76 -1.98
C LEU A 575 25.46 -11.70 -2.72
N PHE A 576 26.55 -11.27 -2.14
CA PHE A 576 27.59 -10.47 -2.77
C PHE A 576 28.70 -11.42 -3.27
N ASP A 577 28.68 -11.71 -4.56
CA ASP A 577 29.62 -12.66 -5.17
C ASP A 577 30.91 -11.94 -5.53
N GLU A 578 32.09 -12.54 -5.25
CA GLU A 578 33.44 -12.01 -5.53
C GLU A 578 33.68 -10.64 -4.87
N ILE A 579 33.50 -10.56 -3.54
CA ILE A 579 33.56 -9.30 -2.75
C ILE A 579 34.92 -8.58 -2.89
N GLU A 580 36.01 -9.31 -3.22
CA GLU A 580 37.33 -8.75 -3.49
C GLU A 580 37.37 -7.79 -4.69
N LYS A 581 36.39 -7.86 -5.57
CA LYS A 581 36.28 -6.99 -6.74
C LYS A 581 35.50 -5.72 -6.52
N ALA A 582 34.77 -5.63 -5.36
CA ALA A 582 33.93 -4.51 -5.03
C ALA A 582 34.72 -3.20 -4.86
N HIS A 583 34.15 -2.08 -5.36
CA HIS A 583 34.69 -0.76 -5.06
C HIS A 583 34.66 -0.47 -3.56
N PRO A 584 35.65 0.24 -2.97
CA PRO A 584 35.66 0.57 -1.54
C PRO A 584 34.40 1.25 -1.02
N ASP A 585 33.72 2.05 -1.83
CA ASP A 585 32.47 2.71 -1.43
C ASP A 585 31.31 1.70 -1.25
N VAL A 586 31.29 0.58 -2.00
CA VAL A 586 30.33 -0.53 -1.76
C VAL A 586 30.58 -1.14 -0.38
N LEU A 587 31.86 -1.34 -0.02
CA LEU A 587 32.21 -1.86 1.31
C LEU A 587 31.79 -0.90 2.45
N ASN A 588 31.86 0.43 2.22
CA ASN A 588 31.38 1.41 3.17
C ASN A 588 29.84 1.33 3.36
N VAL A 589 29.08 1.13 2.29
CA VAL A 589 27.62 0.91 2.34
C VAL A 589 27.30 -0.37 3.11
N LEU A 590 28.03 -1.45 2.84
CA LEU A 590 27.86 -2.72 3.55
C LEU A 590 28.21 -2.59 5.03
N LEU A 591 29.22 -1.81 5.40
CA LEU A 591 29.54 -1.54 6.81
C LEU A 591 28.34 -0.95 7.55
N GLN A 592 27.62 0.02 6.95
CA GLN A 592 26.43 0.59 7.55
C GLN A 592 25.34 -0.46 7.76
N VAL A 593 25.12 -1.32 6.75
CA VAL A 593 24.14 -2.42 6.85
C VAL A 593 24.50 -3.41 7.96
N LEU A 594 25.79 -3.77 8.09
CA LEU A 594 26.26 -4.72 9.08
C LEU A 594 26.26 -4.17 10.52
N ASP A 595 26.35 -2.85 10.69
CA ASP A 595 26.36 -2.20 12.02
C ASP A 595 24.99 -1.79 12.51
N ASP A 596 24.24 -1.07 11.65
CA ASP A 596 22.96 -0.46 11.99
C ASP A 596 21.76 -1.30 11.55
N GLY A 597 21.96 -2.32 10.72
CA GLY A 597 20.88 -3.15 10.16
C GLY A 597 19.98 -2.42 9.17
N ARG A 598 20.30 -1.18 8.80
CA ARG A 598 19.51 -0.33 7.93
C ARG A 598 20.36 0.62 7.10
N ILE A 599 19.81 1.07 5.99
CA ILE A 599 20.45 2.05 5.10
C ILE A 599 19.42 3.07 4.63
N THR A 600 19.84 4.30 4.43
CA THR A 600 19.00 5.33 3.82
C THR A 600 19.29 5.38 2.32
N ASP A 601 18.25 5.21 1.49
CA ASP A 601 18.38 5.30 0.03
C ASP A 601 18.56 6.77 -0.42
N ALA A 602 18.86 6.96 -1.69
CA ALA A 602 19.04 8.30 -2.26
C ALA A 602 17.76 9.17 -2.24
N GLN A 603 16.60 8.56 -2.04
CA GLN A 603 15.32 9.27 -1.89
C GLN A 603 15.01 9.62 -0.42
N GLY A 604 15.93 9.31 0.51
CA GLY A 604 15.76 9.56 1.95
C GLY A 604 14.94 8.51 2.69
N ARG A 605 14.58 7.39 2.06
CA ARG A 605 13.81 6.31 2.68
C ARG A 605 14.75 5.36 3.42
N VAL A 606 14.37 4.97 4.62
CA VAL A 606 15.11 3.97 5.42
C VAL A 606 14.69 2.57 4.98
N VAL A 607 15.67 1.76 4.56
CA VAL A 607 15.48 0.36 4.18
C VAL A 607 16.08 -0.53 5.25
N ASN A 608 15.27 -1.43 5.80
CA ASN A 608 15.65 -2.32 6.90
C ASN A 608 16.16 -3.66 6.37
N PHE A 609 17.33 -4.10 6.89
CA PHE A 609 17.99 -5.36 6.55
C PHE A 609 17.98 -6.38 7.70
N GLU A 610 17.34 -6.08 8.84
CA GLU A 610 17.38 -6.93 10.04
C GLU A 610 16.95 -8.38 9.78
N ASN A 611 16.02 -8.57 8.84
CA ASN A 611 15.46 -9.88 8.49
C ASN A 611 16.19 -10.57 7.34
N THR A 612 17.23 -9.94 6.77
CA THR A 612 18.03 -10.52 5.67
C THR A 612 19.18 -11.35 6.21
N ILE A 613 19.69 -12.26 5.37
CA ILE A 613 20.93 -12.97 5.58
C ILE A 613 21.93 -12.47 4.54
N ILE A 614 23.03 -11.91 4.98
CA ILE A 614 24.06 -11.37 4.11
C ILE A 614 25.18 -12.41 3.95
N VAL A 615 25.44 -12.80 2.71
CA VAL A 615 26.54 -13.72 2.38
C VAL A 615 27.45 -13.04 1.37
N MET A 616 28.72 -12.99 1.68
CA MET A 616 29.77 -12.51 0.80
C MET A 616 30.65 -13.68 0.41
N THR A 617 30.95 -13.88 -0.88
CA THR A 617 31.89 -14.91 -1.32
C THR A 617 33.21 -14.30 -1.71
N SER A 618 34.31 -15.02 -1.47
CA SER A 618 35.65 -14.64 -1.89
C SER A 618 36.45 -15.87 -2.30
N ASN A 619 37.32 -15.66 -3.29
CA ASN A 619 38.32 -16.65 -3.72
C ASN A 619 39.70 -16.34 -3.13
N ALA A 620 39.82 -15.32 -2.26
CA ALA A 620 41.08 -14.89 -1.67
C ALA A 620 41.74 -16.02 -0.83
N GLY A 621 43.04 -16.17 -0.95
CA GLY A 621 43.79 -17.18 -0.22
C GLY A 621 43.74 -18.59 -0.79
N SER A 622 42.99 -18.82 -1.89
CA SER A 622 42.95 -20.14 -2.58
C SER A 622 44.12 -20.39 -3.54
N GLU A 623 44.83 -19.34 -3.96
CA GLU A 623 45.98 -19.42 -4.84
C GLU A 623 47.26 -19.61 -4.01
N GLY A 624 47.66 -20.84 -3.76
CA GLY A 624 48.96 -21.08 -3.10
C GLY A 624 49.21 -22.55 -2.89
N SER A 625 50.18 -23.09 -3.61
CA SER A 625 50.61 -24.47 -3.56
C SER A 625 50.76 -25.02 -2.13
N VAL A 626 50.27 -26.22 -1.96
CA VAL A 626 50.59 -27.11 -0.84
C VAL A 626 52.10 -27.43 -0.96
N GLY A 627 52.90 -26.57 -0.38
CA GLY A 627 54.36 -26.71 -0.43
C GLY A 627 55.00 -25.99 0.75
N GLY A 628 54.93 -26.59 1.94
CA GLY A 628 55.59 -26.09 3.13
C GLY A 628 55.57 -27.14 4.23
N MET A 629 56.53 -28.09 4.21
CA MET A 629 56.82 -28.98 5.33
C MET A 629 57.19 -28.12 6.54
N GLY A 630 56.26 -27.98 7.47
CA GLY A 630 56.47 -27.39 8.81
C GLY A 630 55.79 -28.23 9.85
N PHE A 631 56.51 -28.90 10.66
CA PHE A 631 56.05 -29.72 11.79
C PHE A 631 55.35 -28.83 12.83
N GLY A 632 54.11 -29.19 13.23
CA GLY A 632 53.60 -28.83 14.55
C GLY A 632 52.27 -28.09 14.71
N ARG A 633 51.46 -27.80 13.64
CA ARG A 633 50.08 -27.26 13.79
C ARG A 633 49.13 -28.00 12.84
N SER A 634 47.88 -28.16 13.25
CA SER A 634 46.86 -28.79 12.41
C SER A 634 46.73 -28.04 11.07
N ASP A 635 46.59 -28.75 9.96
CA ASP A 635 46.48 -28.12 8.63
C ASP A 635 45.31 -27.15 8.52
N GLY A 636 44.26 -27.36 9.29
CA GLY A 636 43.09 -26.46 9.35
C GLY A 636 43.42 -25.08 9.94
N ASP A 637 44.28 -24.99 10.95
CA ASP A 637 44.67 -23.69 11.57
C ASP A 637 45.55 -22.85 10.64
N LYS A 638 46.39 -23.48 9.89
CA LYS A 638 47.23 -22.79 8.87
C LYS A 638 46.40 -22.22 7.72
N VAL A 639 45.38 -22.96 7.28
CA VAL A 639 44.48 -22.50 6.23
C VAL A 639 43.65 -21.28 6.72
N LYS A 640 43.13 -21.31 7.95
CA LYS A 640 42.41 -20.17 8.55
C LYS A 640 43.30 -18.93 8.68
N GLU A 641 44.51 -19.08 9.17
CA GLU A 641 45.44 -17.94 9.32
C GLU A 641 45.84 -17.34 7.96
N LYS A 642 46.04 -18.15 6.93
CA LYS A 642 46.33 -17.70 5.57
C LYS A 642 45.13 -16.99 4.97
N THR A 643 43.93 -17.53 5.16
CA THR A 643 42.68 -16.91 4.70
C THR A 643 42.46 -15.53 5.35
N MET A 644 42.69 -15.43 6.67
CA MET A 644 42.58 -14.14 7.36
C MET A 644 43.57 -13.09 6.84
N LYS A 645 44.81 -13.48 6.58
CA LYS A 645 45.82 -12.58 5.99
C LYS A 645 45.42 -12.13 4.59
N ALA A 646 44.86 -13.04 3.79
CA ALA A 646 44.39 -12.69 2.44
C ALA A 646 43.18 -11.72 2.49
N LEU A 647 42.23 -11.92 3.38
CA LEU A 647 41.11 -11.03 3.59
C LEU A 647 41.55 -9.65 4.06
N GLN A 648 42.53 -9.56 4.96
CA GLN A 648 43.10 -8.31 5.44
C GLN A 648 43.78 -7.48 4.34
N GLY A 649 44.12 -8.12 3.21
CA GLY A 649 44.72 -7.46 2.04
C GLY A 649 43.75 -6.50 1.33
N PHE A 650 42.42 -6.71 1.43
CA PHE A 650 41.43 -5.88 0.74
C PHE A 650 40.26 -5.46 1.64
N LEU A 651 39.97 -6.13 2.78
CA LEU A 651 39.00 -5.75 3.76
C LEU A 651 39.65 -5.09 4.97
N ARG A 652 39.11 -3.95 5.38
CA ARG A 652 39.59 -3.27 6.61
C ARG A 652 39.29 -4.11 7.85
N PRO A 653 40.14 -4.06 8.89
CA PRO A 653 39.89 -4.79 10.16
C PRO A 653 38.52 -4.50 10.77
N GLU A 654 38.04 -3.25 10.63
CA GLU A 654 36.72 -2.83 11.07
C GLU A 654 35.60 -3.64 10.39
N PHE A 655 35.69 -3.88 9.09
CA PHE A 655 34.72 -4.67 8.34
C PHE A 655 34.70 -6.11 8.82
N LEU A 656 35.87 -6.73 8.98
CA LEU A 656 35.99 -8.11 9.43
C LEU A 656 35.42 -8.32 10.84
N ASN A 657 35.53 -7.32 11.73
CA ASN A 657 34.98 -7.36 13.08
C ASN A 657 33.44 -7.23 13.14
N ARG A 658 32.80 -6.78 12.06
CA ARG A 658 31.33 -6.66 11.98
C ARG A 658 30.65 -7.89 11.41
N VAL A 659 31.39 -8.75 10.72
CA VAL A 659 30.88 -10.01 10.17
C VAL A 659 30.73 -11.04 11.30
N ASP A 660 29.60 -11.76 11.30
CA ASP A 660 29.32 -12.72 12.38
C ASP A 660 30.18 -13.97 12.28
N GLU A 661 30.40 -14.51 11.08
CA GLU A 661 31.23 -15.71 10.87
C GLU A 661 31.99 -15.65 9.54
N ILE A 662 33.27 -16.00 9.58
CA ILE A 662 34.11 -16.20 8.40
C ILE A 662 34.29 -17.71 8.23
N ILE A 663 33.76 -18.25 7.13
CA ILE A 663 33.66 -19.68 6.91
C ILE A 663 34.56 -20.07 5.74
N THR A 664 35.50 -20.98 6.02
CA THR A 664 36.41 -21.53 5.03
C THR A 664 35.86 -22.82 4.43
N PHE A 665 35.83 -22.89 3.11
CA PHE A 665 35.43 -24.08 2.36
C PHE A 665 36.65 -24.90 1.99
N ASN A 666 36.60 -26.18 2.28
CA ASN A 666 37.67 -27.12 2.00
C ASN A 666 37.66 -27.57 0.55
N HIS A 667 38.83 -28.04 0.07
CA HIS A 667 38.91 -28.75 -1.21
C HIS A 667 38.08 -30.03 -1.18
N LEU A 668 37.44 -30.33 -2.31
CA LEU A 668 36.60 -31.53 -2.42
C LEU A 668 37.52 -32.74 -2.70
N THR A 669 37.27 -33.85 -1.98
CA THR A 669 37.91 -35.13 -2.21
C THR A 669 37.20 -35.91 -3.32
N GLU A 670 37.82 -36.96 -3.85
CA GLU A 670 37.21 -37.83 -4.86
C GLU A 670 35.90 -38.48 -4.35
N GLU A 671 35.83 -38.84 -3.07
CA GLU A 671 34.61 -39.34 -2.44
C GLU A 671 33.49 -38.30 -2.41
N ASN A 672 33.85 -37.04 -2.17
CA ASN A 672 32.87 -35.92 -2.23
C ASN A 672 32.32 -35.72 -3.64
N PHE A 673 33.19 -35.90 -4.66
CA PHE A 673 32.74 -35.84 -6.07
C PHE A 673 31.75 -36.95 -6.43
N LEU A 674 31.89 -38.16 -5.86
CA LEU A 674 30.92 -39.23 -6.05
C LEU A 674 29.54 -38.85 -5.46
N GLY A 675 29.55 -38.29 -4.25
CA GLY A 675 28.30 -37.81 -3.64
C GLY A 675 27.65 -36.67 -4.42
N ILE A 676 28.42 -35.72 -4.94
CA ILE A 676 27.92 -34.61 -5.77
C ILE A 676 27.40 -35.16 -7.12
N ALA A 677 28.07 -36.15 -7.72
CA ALA A 677 27.57 -36.79 -8.95
C ALA A 677 26.21 -37.44 -8.74
N ASP A 678 25.97 -38.09 -7.60
CA ASP A 678 24.67 -38.69 -7.25
C ASP A 678 23.57 -37.65 -7.15
N ILE A 679 23.85 -36.49 -6.52
CA ILE A 679 22.88 -35.40 -6.41
C ILE A 679 22.51 -34.87 -7.79
N MET A 680 23.52 -34.58 -8.65
CA MET A 680 23.31 -34.07 -10.00
C MET A 680 22.56 -35.06 -10.90
N LEU A 681 22.87 -36.36 -10.79
CA LEU A 681 22.16 -37.39 -11.54
C LEU A 681 20.70 -37.55 -11.09
N LYS A 682 20.43 -37.43 -9.80
CA LYS A 682 19.05 -37.39 -9.27
C LYS A 682 18.26 -36.14 -9.75
N GLU A 683 18.89 -34.96 -9.74
CA GLU A 683 18.30 -33.75 -10.31
C GLU A 683 17.93 -33.93 -11.80
N LEU A 684 18.80 -34.58 -12.58
CA LEU A 684 18.53 -34.92 -13.97
C LEU A 684 17.38 -35.92 -14.09
N GLN A 685 17.35 -36.97 -13.24
CA GLN A 685 16.27 -37.96 -13.18
C GLN A 685 14.93 -37.31 -12.88
N ASP A 686 14.88 -36.44 -11.86
CA ASP A 686 13.66 -35.72 -11.46
C ASP A 686 13.19 -34.81 -12.61
N SER A 687 14.08 -34.11 -13.28
CA SER A 687 13.76 -33.28 -14.43
C SER A 687 13.19 -34.09 -15.60
N LEU A 688 13.70 -35.29 -15.88
CA LEU A 688 13.20 -36.17 -16.91
C LEU A 688 11.88 -36.84 -16.51
N SER A 689 11.72 -37.18 -15.23
CA SER A 689 10.49 -37.80 -14.70
C SER A 689 9.28 -36.85 -14.82
N THR A 690 9.46 -35.56 -14.68
CA THR A 690 8.40 -34.56 -14.93
C THR A 690 7.91 -34.55 -16.39
N ARG A 691 8.72 -35.07 -17.30
CA ARG A 691 8.37 -35.25 -18.73
C ARG A 691 7.92 -36.67 -19.06
N GLY A 692 7.75 -37.53 -18.04
CA GLY A 692 7.34 -38.92 -18.22
C GLY A 692 8.46 -39.91 -18.62
N LEU A 693 9.72 -39.50 -18.51
CA LEU A 693 10.90 -40.29 -18.87
C LEU A 693 11.59 -40.81 -17.63
N ASN A 694 11.85 -42.14 -17.58
CA ASN A 694 12.57 -42.75 -16.48
C ASN A 694 14.06 -42.91 -16.84
N LEU A 695 14.94 -42.41 -15.99
CA LEU A 695 16.39 -42.53 -16.17
C LEU A 695 16.95 -43.58 -15.19
N PHE A 696 17.77 -44.51 -15.72
CA PHE A 696 18.46 -45.55 -14.96
C PHE A 696 19.95 -45.51 -15.25
N TRP A 697 20.78 -45.65 -14.19
CA TRP A 697 22.23 -45.72 -14.32
C TRP A 697 22.85 -46.69 -13.31
N ASP A 698 24.07 -47.12 -13.59
CA ASP A 698 24.86 -48.01 -12.76
C ASP A 698 26.00 -47.25 -12.03
N ASP A 699 26.57 -47.85 -10.99
CA ASP A 699 27.67 -47.26 -10.20
C ASP A 699 28.93 -46.94 -11.04
N ASP A 700 29.14 -47.66 -12.11
CA ASP A 700 30.25 -47.45 -13.00
C ASP A 700 30.18 -46.09 -13.74
N LEU A 701 28.97 -45.62 -14.01
CA LEU A 701 28.74 -44.29 -14.58
C LEU A 701 29.29 -43.20 -13.65
N ARG A 702 28.98 -43.28 -12.36
CA ARG A 702 29.44 -42.29 -11.38
C ARG A 702 30.95 -42.23 -11.31
N ARG A 703 31.60 -43.38 -11.25
CA ARG A 703 33.07 -43.49 -11.24
C ARG A 703 33.68 -42.94 -12.50
N LEU A 704 33.12 -43.20 -13.67
CA LEU A 704 33.58 -42.69 -14.96
C LEU A 704 33.48 -41.17 -15.02
N LEU A 705 32.31 -40.60 -14.63
CA LEU A 705 32.10 -39.16 -14.61
C LEU A 705 33.05 -38.46 -13.66
N VAL A 706 33.27 -39.00 -12.48
CA VAL A 706 34.21 -38.46 -11.50
C VAL A 706 35.65 -38.57 -12.05
N LYS A 707 36.06 -39.70 -12.62
CA LYS A 707 37.41 -39.89 -13.22
C LYS A 707 37.69 -38.85 -14.32
N LYS A 708 36.67 -38.55 -15.16
CA LYS A 708 36.79 -37.55 -16.25
C LYS A 708 36.79 -36.11 -15.74
N ALA A 709 36.07 -35.85 -14.65
CA ALA A 709 35.79 -34.50 -14.16
C ALA A 709 36.64 -34.06 -12.97
N TYR A 710 37.28 -34.99 -12.24
CA TYR A 710 38.02 -34.66 -11.02
C TYR A 710 39.13 -33.65 -11.29
N SER A 711 39.03 -32.52 -10.64
CA SER A 711 40.05 -31.46 -10.70
C SER A 711 40.01 -30.68 -9.39
N VAL A 712 41.17 -30.65 -8.73
CA VAL A 712 41.36 -29.85 -7.52
C VAL A 712 41.20 -28.35 -7.75
N THR A 713 41.51 -27.90 -8.99
CA THR A 713 41.51 -26.48 -9.36
C THR A 713 40.11 -25.97 -9.71
N TYR A 714 39.30 -26.76 -10.44
CA TYR A 714 38.01 -26.32 -10.98
C TYR A 714 36.80 -26.81 -10.18
N GLY A 715 37.01 -27.71 -9.22
CA GLY A 715 35.97 -28.24 -8.35
C GLY A 715 34.80 -28.86 -9.11
N ALA A 716 33.63 -28.87 -8.51
CA ALA A 716 32.41 -29.45 -9.05
C ALA A 716 31.86 -28.79 -10.32
N ARG A 717 32.34 -27.60 -10.72
CA ARG A 717 31.96 -26.98 -12.00
C ARG A 717 32.32 -27.83 -13.19
N ASN A 718 33.46 -28.51 -13.10
CA ASN A 718 33.91 -29.40 -14.16
C ASN A 718 33.03 -30.65 -14.28
N LEU A 719 32.58 -31.19 -13.13
CA LEU A 719 31.65 -32.32 -13.09
C LEU A 719 30.31 -31.97 -13.77
N ARG A 720 29.76 -30.80 -13.52
CA ARG A 720 28.52 -30.35 -14.17
C ARG A 720 28.66 -30.24 -15.68
N ARG A 721 29.77 -29.69 -16.15
CA ARG A 721 30.07 -29.61 -17.59
C ARG A 721 30.22 -31.01 -18.22
N THR A 722 30.85 -31.95 -17.50
CA THR A 722 31.01 -33.33 -17.95
C THR A 722 29.67 -34.03 -18.04
N ILE A 723 28.79 -33.87 -17.03
CA ILE A 723 27.43 -34.43 -17.05
C ILE A 723 26.66 -33.84 -18.22
N GLN A 724 26.70 -32.53 -18.43
CA GLN A 724 26.06 -31.89 -19.56
C GLN A 724 26.46 -32.49 -20.89
N LYS A 725 27.79 -32.55 -21.13
CA LYS A 725 28.31 -33.04 -22.41
C LYS A 725 28.12 -34.55 -22.64
N GLU A 726 28.26 -35.35 -21.57
CA GLU A 726 28.23 -36.82 -21.70
C GLU A 726 26.83 -37.39 -21.56
N LEU A 727 25.89 -36.66 -20.92
CA LEU A 727 24.53 -37.14 -20.64
C LEU A 727 23.43 -36.23 -21.21
N GLU A 728 23.40 -34.93 -20.79
CA GLU A 728 22.31 -34.07 -21.16
C GLU A 728 22.20 -33.84 -22.68
N ASP A 729 23.35 -33.56 -23.34
CA ASP A 729 23.40 -33.35 -24.80
C ASP A 729 22.95 -34.61 -25.56
N PRO A 730 23.51 -35.82 -25.31
CA PRO A 730 23.05 -37.02 -26.01
C PRO A 730 21.63 -37.46 -25.69
N ILE A 731 21.15 -37.25 -24.45
CA ILE A 731 19.75 -37.51 -24.07
C ILE A 731 18.83 -36.57 -24.83
N SER A 732 19.19 -35.29 -24.95
CA SER A 732 18.39 -34.29 -25.68
C SER A 732 18.31 -34.62 -27.17
N GLU A 733 19.40 -35.06 -27.80
CA GLU A 733 19.42 -35.55 -29.20
C GLU A 733 18.49 -36.75 -29.35
N ALA A 734 18.62 -37.75 -28.46
CA ALA A 734 17.77 -38.94 -28.48
C ALA A 734 16.28 -38.63 -28.33
N ILE A 735 15.90 -37.67 -27.48
CA ILE A 735 14.51 -37.23 -27.34
C ILE A 735 14.01 -36.54 -28.61
N ILE A 736 14.85 -35.75 -29.28
CA ILE A 736 14.49 -35.05 -30.52
C ILE A 736 14.31 -36.06 -31.67
N ASP A 737 15.25 -37.00 -31.80
CA ASP A 737 15.22 -37.99 -32.85
C ASP A 737 14.04 -38.98 -32.72
N SER A 738 13.55 -39.18 -31.52
CA SER A 738 12.41 -40.05 -31.19
C SER A 738 11.09 -39.32 -31.10
N PHE A 739 10.95 -38.16 -31.71
CA PHE A 739 9.72 -37.35 -31.64
C PHE A 739 8.45 -38.09 -32.14
N GLU A 740 8.63 -38.96 -33.16
CA GLU A 740 7.54 -39.79 -33.72
C GLU A 740 7.21 -41.03 -32.87
N HIS A 741 8.14 -41.50 -32.03
CA HIS A 741 7.99 -42.64 -31.12
C HIS A 741 8.44 -42.24 -29.71
N PRO A 742 7.51 -41.81 -28.82
CA PRO A 742 7.87 -41.34 -27.51
C PRO A 742 8.63 -42.38 -26.68
N ILE A 743 9.79 -41.99 -26.16
CA ILE A 743 10.61 -42.77 -25.28
C ILE A 743 9.95 -42.88 -23.90
N SER A 744 9.99 -44.03 -23.27
CA SER A 744 9.49 -44.25 -21.92
C SER A 744 10.58 -44.38 -20.87
N ALA A 745 11.74 -44.90 -21.24
CA ALA A 745 12.85 -45.08 -20.35
C ALA A 745 14.21 -44.98 -21.08
N ILE A 746 15.20 -44.44 -20.39
CA ILE A 746 16.60 -44.35 -20.84
C ILE A 746 17.49 -45.05 -19.84
N ARG A 747 18.20 -46.05 -20.24
CA ARG A 747 19.22 -46.74 -19.42
C ARG A 747 20.59 -46.35 -19.91
N ILE A 748 21.40 -45.85 -18.97
CA ILE A 748 22.79 -45.47 -19.25
C ILE A 748 23.73 -46.65 -18.92
N ARG A 749 24.57 -47.04 -19.88
CA ARG A 749 25.61 -48.06 -19.67
C ARG A 749 26.96 -47.49 -19.99
N VAL A 750 27.97 -48.02 -19.32
CA VAL A 750 29.37 -47.65 -19.52
C VAL A 750 30.04 -48.76 -20.32
N GLU A 751 30.60 -48.44 -21.50
CA GLU A 751 31.47 -49.33 -22.26
C GLU A 751 32.87 -48.73 -22.35
N GLY A 752 33.75 -49.22 -21.48
CA GLY A 752 35.13 -48.72 -21.38
C GLY A 752 35.19 -47.28 -20.83
N GLU A 753 35.55 -46.30 -21.64
CA GLU A 753 35.57 -44.87 -21.29
C GLU A 753 34.42 -44.05 -21.96
N THR A 754 33.48 -44.73 -22.59
CA THR A 754 32.36 -44.09 -23.28
C THR A 754 31.03 -44.42 -22.64
N VAL A 755 30.09 -43.47 -22.69
CA VAL A 755 28.72 -43.61 -22.22
C VAL A 755 27.85 -44.01 -23.41
N LYS A 756 27.02 -45.03 -23.25
CA LYS A 756 25.99 -45.43 -24.22
C LYS A 756 24.59 -45.31 -23.61
N LEU A 757 23.65 -44.86 -24.41
CA LEU A 757 22.26 -44.74 -24.06
C LEU A 757 21.45 -45.89 -24.69
N ASP A 758 20.85 -46.74 -23.89
CA ASP A 758 19.85 -47.72 -24.31
C ASP A 758 18.45 -47.08 -24.13
N ILE A 759 17.75 -46.86 -25.21
CA ILE A 759 16.50 -46.18 -25.30
C ILE A 759 15.39 -47.22 -25.44
N THR A 760 14.34 -47.14 -24.59
CA THR A 760 13.20 -48.07 -24.62
C THR A 760 11.86 -47.34 -24.53
#